data_cedf8e44d328b93a750b1833994b1532
#
_entry.id   cedf8e44d328b93a750b1833994b1532
#
_cell.length_a   1.000
_cell.length_b   1.000
_cell.length_c   1.000
_cell.angle_alpha   90.00
_cell.angle_beta   90.00
_cell.angle_gamma   90.00
#
_symmetry.space_group_name_H-M   'P 1'
#
loop_
_entity.id
_entity.type
_entity.pdbx_description
1 polymer ?
#
loop_
_entity_poly.entity_id
_entity_poly.type
_entity_poly.pdbx_seq_one_letter_code
_entity_poly.pdbx_strand_id
1 'polypeptide(L)'
;MKIKITLFTVFLFCQISVAQEKDTIAVNKLSEVVVTGQFEPQSIKKSVFNVRVISSQDIQNLAASNLADVLNQYLNITVSPSGTSGRSTVSLFGLDAQYFKILVDNVPLINEAGLGNNIDLSQINLNDVDHIEIVEGSMGVSYGANAVSGVLNIITKKKSKYNWGITAFVQEETVNNEYSLSDKGRHIQSLRLTHTFNKNWYVSAGINRNDFQGYLDDKNGIDYDENDGTRGYRWLPKEQLNGTFTIAYQKDSFRFFYKFEFLDENVDYYNSTVQSGYNNTLGSYRYTEDSRYFTNRYFHNLNATGKLFSQLNYNVSLSHQKQQRDVEDFRYYLFTKTEANNVTVKDQSMEVLYSTGTLNNFFSDKRIDLQLGYEFVNNRGYSLVQEANNIFTPVSKTLENYDFFAASEIMATDKFSIRPGLRFSAQSQFTNQYASSLGLRYLFDKGIELRGSYGNSFRTPTFDELYSKQIFDGHFFTGNENLIPETSTSYEASLKKLTSFSSGLQLSNTFAGSYLNVDDRIGMALVRFNPDTGNPEYQYINISKYKMWNFSTMNQLRKENFTFNFGAALIGISQKIENLVFSSDDRFLYSFNLNASFSYTLPKWKTIVSGYYKYNGKTQQFIEGTSSYILSEVAPSNWLDASIRQNFFKDHFEVTAGARNILDVTNVTQTGTASAAGHAGPGEVMLAYGRSYYLKLAYNLNL
;
A
#
# COMPACT_ATOMS: atom_id res chain seq x y z
N MET A 1 -31.67 4.58 -20.64
CA MET A 1 -30.62 3.78 -21.34
C MET A 1 -30.06 4.47 -22.59
N LYS A 2 -30.83 5.19 -23.41
CA LYS A 2 -30.34 5.87 -24.63
C LYS A 2 -29.35 7.03 -24.42
N ILE A 3 -29.47 7.81 -23.35
CA ILE A 3 -28.60 8.95 -23.06
C ILE A 3 -27.18 8.50 -22.61
N LYS A 4 -27.06 7.37 -21.92
CA LYS A 4 -25.76 6.84 -21.44
C LYS A 4 -24.89 6.30 -22.59
N ILE A 5 -25.50 5.75 -23.63
CA ILE A 5 -24.78 5.26 -24.82
C ILE A 5 -24.28 6.42 -25.67
N THR A 6 -25.04 7.51 -25.76
CA THR A 6 -24.66 8.70 -26.54
C THR A 6 -23.46 9.43 -25.92
N LEU A 7 -23.35 9.50 -24.58
CA LEU A 7 -22.19 10.09 -23.91
C LEU A 7 -20.92 9.24 -24.12
N PHE A 8 -21.03 7.92 -24.10
CA PHE A 8 -19.91 7.02 -24.35
C PHE A 8 -19.44 7.08 -25.80
N THR A 9 -20.38 7.21 -26.75
CA THR A 9 -20.08 7.34 -28.19
C THR A 9 -19.45 8.70 -28.52
N VAL A 10 -19.87 9.78 -27.87
CA VAL A 10 -19.27 11.11 -28.02
C VAL A 10 -17.83 11.13 -27.48
N PHE A 11 -17.56 10.43 -26.37
CA PHE A 11 -16.21 10.30 -25.82
C PHE A 11 -15.28 9.47 -26.73
N LEU A 12 -15.79 8.43 -27.38
CA LEU A 12 -15.03 7.66 -28.37
C LEU A 12 -14.74 8.47 -29.65
N PHE A 13 -15.68 9.33 -30.10
CA PHE A 13 -15.51 10.14 -31.32
C PHE A 13 -14.52 11.29 -31.14
N CYS A 14 -14.38 11.87 -29.96
CA CYS A 14 -13.35 12.88 -29.67
C CYS A 14 -11.90 12.34 -29.75
N GLN A 15 -11.73 11.02 -29.76
CA GLN A 15 -10.41 10.39 -29.85
C GLN A 15 -9.87 10.26 -31.30
N ILE A 16 -10.70 10.51 -32.30
CA ILE A 16 -10.33 10.34 -33.73
C ILE A 16 -10.02 11.69 -34.44
N SER A 17 -9.77 12.74 -33.68
CA SER A 17 -9.29 14.00 -34.29
C SER A 17 -7.89 13.79 -34.84
N VAL A 18 -7.77 13.66 -36.16
CA VAL A 18 -6.50 13.62 -36.89
C VAL A 18 -5.88 14.99 -36.83
N ALA A 19 -4.97 15.23 -35.86
CA ALA A 19 -4.17 16.43 -35.87
C ALA A 19 -3.05 16.32 -36.95
N GLN A 20 -2.96 17.28 -37.83
CA GLN A 20 -1.83 17.39 -38.74
C GLN A 20 -0.53 17.61 -37.94
N GLU A 21 0.37 16.63 -38.01
CA GLU A 21 1.71 16.74 -37.45
C GLU A 21 2.56 17.74 -38.27
N LYS A 22 3.02 18.78 -37.60
CA LYS A 22 4.23 19.49 -38.00
C LYS A 22 5.36 19.03 -37.09
N ASP A 23 6.40 18.48 -37.65
CA ASP A 23 7.67 18.22 -36.97
C ASP A 23 8.16 19.49 -36.29
N THR A 24 8.08 19.55 -34.99
CA THR A 24 8.65 20.65 -34.20
C THR A 24 9.27 20.13 -32.91
N ILE A 25 10.59 20.27 -32.90
CA ILE A 25 11.47 20.40 -31.73
C ILE A 25 11.09 19.49 -30.55
N ALA A 26 11.80 18.36 -30.47
CA ALA A 26 11.87 17.53 -29.29
C ALA A 26 12.35 18.37 -28.10
N VAL A 27 11.43 18.84 -27.27
CA VAL A 27 11.76 19.21 -25.90
C VAL A 27 12.15 17.90 -25.21
N ASN A 28 13.46 17.65 -25.13
CA ASN A 28 14.04 16.58 -24.36
C ASN A 28 13.70 16.81 -22.87
N LYS A 29 12.47 16.47 -22.46
CA LYS A 29 12.26 16.15 -21.05
C LYS A 29 12.93 14.82 -20.80
N LEU A 30 13.87 14.81 -19.85
CA LEU A 30 14.38 13.58 -19.27
C LEU A 30 13.18 12.69 -19.00
N SER A 31 13.04 11.61 -19.76
CA SER A 31 12.01 10.60 -19.50
C SER A 31 12.29 10.03 -18.12
N GLU A 32 11.27 9.93 -17.28
CA GLU A 32 11.39 9.32 -15.97
C GLU A 32 12.10 7.96 -16.08
N VAL A 33 13.12 7.78 -15.23
CA VAL A 33 13.88 6.54 -15.15
C VAL A 33 13.20 5.67 -14.11
N VAL A 34 12.91 4.44 -14.46
CA VAL A 34 12.28 3.44 -13.59
C VAL A 34 13.22 2.27 -13.35
N VAL A 35 13.08 1.65 -12.19
CA VAL A 35 13.89 0.50 -11.75
C VAL A 35 13.03 -0.74 -11.53
N THR A 36 11.76 -0.58 -11.18
CA THR A 36 10.87 -1.71 -10.85
C THR A 36 10.57 -2.55 -12.08
N GLY A 37 10.85 -3.85 -11.97
CA GLY A 37 10.70 -4.80 -13.07
C GLY A 37 11.71 -4.58 -14.21
N GLN A 38 12.78 -3.81 -14.03
CA GLN A 38 13.80 -3.58 -15.03
C GLN A 38 15.10 -4.32 -14.68
N PHE A 39 15.89 -4.71 -15.68
CA PHE A 39 17.23 -5.29 -15.47
C PHE A 39 18.22 -4.22 -15.03
N GLU A 40 18.09 -3.03 -15.58
CA GLU A 40 18.83 -1.83 -15.22
C GLU A 40 17.88 -0.63 -15.18
N PRO A 41 18.23 0.44 -14.44
CA PRO A 41 17.47 1.68 -14.49
C PRO A 41 17.33 2.17 -15.93
N GLN A 42 16.11 2.30 -16.42
CA GLN A 42 15.86 2.72 -17.80
C GLN A 42 14.65 3.65 -17.90
N SER A 43 14.56 4.33 -19.04
CA SER A 43 13.41 5.18 -19.33
C SER A 43 12.11 4.35 -19.31
N ILE A 44 11.06 4.89 -18.70
CA ILE A 44 9.71 4.31 -18.70
C ILE A 44 9.22 3.95 -20.12
N LYS A 45 9.68 4.65 -21.15
CA LYS A 45 9.36 4.35 -22.56
C LYS A 45 9.97 3.04 -23.05
N LYS A 46 11.06 2.59 -22.45
CA LYS A 46 11.74 1.33 -22.83
C LYS A 46 11.20 0.13 -22.05
N SER A 47 10.55 0.34 -20.92
CA SER A 47 9.98 -0.72 -20.11
C SER A 47 8.99 -1.58 -20.90
N VAL A 48 9.09 -2.90 -20.78
CA VAL A 48 8.11 -3.84 -21.33
C VAL A 48 6.84 -3.82 -20.48
N PHE A 49 6.96 -3.63 -19.16
CA PHE A 49 5.82 -3.51 -18.26
C PHE A 49 5.27 -2.07 -18.22
N ASN A 50 4.00 -1.95 -17.87
CA ASN A 50 3.37 -0.65 -17.65
C ASN A 50 3.69 -0.17 -16.23
N VAL A 51 4.68 0.71 -16.10
CA VAL A 51 5.09 1.30 -14.82
C VAL A 51 4.43 2.66 -14.65
N ARG A 52 3.79 2.87 -13.52
CA ARG A 52 3.26 4.19 -13.10
C ARG A 52 4.21 4.80 -12.09
N VAL A 53 4.53 6.07 -12.27
CA VAL A 53 5.41 6.81 -11.36
C VAL A 53 4.63 7.91 -10.66
N ILE A 54 4.81 7.98 -9.34
CA ILE A 54 4.35 9.08 -8.47
C ILE A 54 5.58 9.88 -8.09
N SER A 55 5.66 11.09 -8.59
CA SER A 55 6.84 11.93 -8.37
C SER A 55 6.86 12.54 -6.95
N SER A 56 8.05 12.96 -6.48
CA SER A 56 8.16 13.73 -5.23
C SER A 56 7.35 15.03 -5.27
N GLN A 57 7.14 15.59 -6.46
CA GLN A 57 6.30 16.78 -6.65
C GLN A 57 4.82 16.48 -6.36
N ASP A 58 4.31 15.32 -6.81
CA ASP A 58 2.93 14.89 -6.54
C ASP A 58 2.73 14.66 -5.04
N ILE A 59 3.70 14.02 -4.37
CA ILE A 59 3.70 13.81 -2.92
C ILE A 59 3.66 15.14 -2.15
N GLN A 60 4.48 16.11 -2.58
CA GLN A 60 4.53 17.45 -1.96
C GLN A 60 3.23 18.24 -2.19
N ASN A 61 2.64 18.15 -3.39
CA ASN A 61 1.39 18.85 -3.72
C ASN A 61 0.21 18.35 -2.86
N LEU A 62 0.23 17.07 -2.47
CA LEU A 62 -0.75 16.48 -1.55
C LEU A 62 -0.49 16.84 -0.08
N ALA A 63 0.69 17.41 0.24
CA ALA A 63 1.20 17.49 1.62
C ALA A 63 1.06 16.14 2.36
N ALA A 64 1.27 15.05 1.63
CA ALA A 64 1.15 13.70 2.16
C ALA A 64 2.23 13.43 3.21
N SER A 65 1.85 12.83 4.32
CA SER A 65 2.74 12.48 5.41
C SER A 65 3.14 11.00 5.39
N ASN A 66 2.29 10.15 4.85
CA ASN A 66 2.50 8.72 4.75
C ASN A 66 1.98 8.17 3.41
N LEU A 67 2.21 6.90 3.18
CA LEU A 67 1.84 6.27 1.91
C LEU A 67 0.33 6.16 1.69
N ALA A 68 -0.47 6.04 2.75
CA ALA A 68 -1.93 6.00 2.65
C ALA A 68 -2.51 7.28 2.04
N ASP A 69 -1.99 8.46 2.47
CA ASP A 69 -2.40 9.77 1.95
C ASP A 69 -2.20 9.87 0.42
N VAL A 70 -1.12 9.27 -0.09
CA VAL A 70 -0.80 9.28 -1.53
C VAL A 70 -1.66 8.30 -2.30
N LEU A 71 -1.72 7.04 -1.86
CA LEU A 71 -2.34 5.97 -2.63
C LEU A 71 -3.86 6.13 -2.73
N ASN A 72 -4.47 6.81 -1.76
CA ASN A 72 -5.92 7.07 -1.81
C ASN A 72 -6.36 7.86 -3.05
N GLN A 73 -5.44 8.54 -3.76
CA GLN A 73 -5.76 9.33 -4.96
C GLN A 73 -5.65 8.54 -6.28
N TYR A 74 -5.21 7.27 -6.21
CA TYR A 74 -4.91 6.50 -7.43
C TYR A 74 -6.05 5.56 -7.82
N LEU A 75 -6.30 5.48 -9.14
CA LEU A 75 -7.25 4.56 -9.75
C LEU A 75 -6.83 3.10 -9.49
N ASN A 76 -7.78 2.20 -9.32
CA ASN A 76 -7.63 0.77 -9.04
C ASN A 76 -7.05 0.43 -7.65
N ILE A 77 -6.57 1.42 -6.90
CA ILE A 77 -6.07 1.25 -5.54
C ILE A 77 -7.14 1.76 -4.57
N THR A 78 -7.52 0.96 -3.61
CA THR A 78 -8.38 1.36 -2.50
C THR A 78 -7.59 1.29 -1.21
N VAL A 79 -7.54 2.39 -0.50
CA VAL A 79 -7.00 2.45 0.86
C VAL A 79 -8.16 2.22 1.82
N SER A 80 -8.01 1.24 2.69
CA SER A 80 -9.01 0.86 3.69
C SER A 80 -8.44 1.13 5.07
N PRO A 81 -8.76 2.29 5.65
CA PRO A 81 -8.36 2.59 7.01
C PRO A 81 -9.29 1.87 8.00
N SER A 82 -8.74 1.53 9.16
CA SER A 82 -9.47 0.93 10.28
C SER A 82 -9.36 1.83 11.50
N GLY A 83 -10.47 2.40 11.90
CA GLY A 83 -10.56 3.23 13.11
C GLY A 83 -10.24 2.42 14.37
N THR A 84 -10.66 1.16 14.42
CA THR A 84 -10.54 0.27 15.59
C THR A 84 -9.15 -0.37 15.74
N SER A 85 -8.30 -0.35 14.72
CA SER A 85 -6.92 -0.85 14.81
C SER A 85 -5.86 0.24 14.57
N GLY A 86 -6.29 1.44 14.16
CA GLY A 86 -5.40 2.53 13.78
C GLY A 86 -4.58 2.26 12.50
N ARG A 87 -4.86 1.20 11.73
CA ARG A 87 -4.12 0.77 10.55
C ARG A 87 -4.77 1.24 9.25
N SER A 88 -3.97 1.34 8.20
CA SER A 88 -4.43 1.61 6.84
C SER A 88 -3.86 0.57 5.90
N THR A 89 -4.72 -0.27 5.34
CA THR A 89 -4.33 -1.31 4.38
C THR A 89 -4.66 -0.89 2.95
N VAL A 90 -4.14 -1.62 1.97
CA VAL A 90 -4.36 -1.38 0.56
C VAL A 90 -5.01 -2.57 -0.10
N SER A 91 -5.90 -2.33 -1.04
CA SER A 91 -6.32 -3.33 -2.01
C SER A 91 -6.07 -2.85 -3.43
N LEU A 92 -5.74 -3.77 -4.32
CA LEU A 92 -5.57 -3.52 -5.74
C LEU A 92 -6.51 -4.44 -6.51
N PHE A 93 -7.37 -3.87 -7.33
CA PHE A 93 -8.42 -4.61 -8.06
C PHE A 93 -9.36 -5.44 -7.16
N GLY A 94 -9.58 -5.02 -5.92
CA GLY A 94 -10.40 -5.75 -4.95
C GLY A 94 -9.71 -6.94 -4.27
N LEU A 95 -8.45 -7.24 -4.61
CA LEU A 95 -7.60 -8.12 -3.82
C LEU A 95 -6.92 -7.33 -2.73
N ASP A 96 -6.93 -7.88 -1.53
CA ASP A 96 -6.37 -7.26 -0.34
C ASP A 96 -4.82 -7.16 -0.39
N ALA A 97 -4.26 -6.56 0.64
CA ALA A 97 -2.85 -6.27 0.74
C ALA A 97 -1.93 -7.51 0.76
N GLN A 98 -2.46 -8.72 0.87
CA GLN A 98 -1.69 -9.95 0.82
C GLN A 98 -1.25 -10.33 -0.60
N TYR A 99 -1.89 -9.77 -1.62
CA TYR A 99 -1.60 -10.01 -3.04
C TYR A 99 -0.80 -8.91 -3.71
N PHE A 100 -0.48 -7.85 -2.96
CA PHE A 100 0.20 -6.66 -3.45
C PHE A 100 1.48 -6.40 -2.64
N LYS A 101 2.64 -6.50 -3.30
CA LYS A 101 3.93 -6.45 -2.62
C LYS A 101 4.46 -5.02 -2.51
N ILE A 102 4.78 -4.57 -1.28
CA ILE A 102 5.35 -3.25 -1.01
C ILE A 102 6.84 -3.38 -0.73
N LEU A 103 7.63 -2.60 -1.46
CA LEU A 103 9.08 -2.59 -1.42
C LEU A 103 9.62 -1.21 -1.04
N VAL A 104 10.77 -1.19 -0.40
CA VAL A 104 11.62 0.00 -0.24
C VAL A 104 12.97 -0.30 -0.89
N ASP A 105 13.31 0.44 -1.93
CA ASP A 105 14.55 0.23 -2.71
C ASP A 105 14.74 -1.23 -3.19
N ASN A 106 13.68 -1.84 -3.73
CA ASN A 106 13.58 -3.23 -4.19
C ASN A 106 13.65 -4.31 -3.09
N VAL A 107 13.62 -3.95 -1.82
CA VAL A 107 13.55 -4.89 -0.70
C VAL A 107 12.14 -4.90 -0.11
N PRO A 108 11.48 -6.06 -0.01
CA PRO A 108 10.15 -6.14 0.61
C PRO A 108 10.17 -5.69 2.07
N LEU A 109 9.20 -4.86 2.46
CA LEU A 109 9.06 -4.40 3.83
C LEU A 109 8.30 -5.45 4.66
N ILE A 110 8.65 -5.60 5.93
CA ILE A 110 7.94 -6.52 6.83
C ILE A 110 6.84 -5.84 7.64
N ASN A 111 5.91 -6.67 8.11
CA ASN A 111 5.00 -6.40 9.22
C ASN A 111 4.88 -7.65 10.10
N GLU A 112 3.91 -7.68 11.00
CA GLU A 112 3.63 -8.81 11.88
C GLU A 112 3.22 -10.08 11.12
N ALA A 113 2.57 -9.93 9.95
CA ALA A 113 2.05 -11.06 9.16
C ALA A 113 3.07 -11.64 8.18
N GLY A 114 4.13 -10.90 7.83
CA GLY A 114 5.13 -11.40 6.89
C GLY A 114 5.86 -10.37 6.08
N LEU A 115 6.45 -10.83 4.99
CA LEU A 115 7.34 -10.05 4.14
C LEU A 115 6.59 -9.47 2.93
N GLY A 116 6.57 -8.14 2.81
CA GLY A 116 6.13 -7.40 1.62
C GLY A 116 4.63 -7.30 1.41
N ASN A 117 3.80 -7.93 2.23
CA ASN A 117 2.35 -7.96 2.10
C ASN A 117 1.67 -7.47 3.38
N ASN A 118 0.43 -7.03 3.24
CA ASN A 118 -0.43 -6.54 4.34
C ASN A 118 0.19 -5.44 5.21
N ILE A 119 1.03 -4.60 4.62
CA ILE A 119 1.75 -3.52 5.31
C ILE A 119 0.75 -2.41 5.72
N ASP A 120 0.89 -1.89 6.93
CA ASP A 120 0.20 -0.67 7.34
C ASP A 120 0.83 0.54 6.63
N LEU A 121 0.09 1.12 5.69
CA LEU A 121 0.54 2.25 4.88
C LEU A 121 0.81 3.50 5.71
N SER A 122 0.17 3.65 6.86
CA SER A 122 0.33 4.80 7.75
C SER A 122 1.70 4.82 8.45
N GLN A 123 2.41 3.67 8.49
CA GLN A 123 3.74 3.52 9.06
C GLN A 123 4.87 3.90 8.08
N ILE A 124 4.54 4.15 6.80
CA ILE A 124 5.54 4.44 5.77
C ILE A 124 5.67 5.94 5.59
N ASN A 125 6.77 6.49 6.10
CA ASN A 125 7.13 7.89 5.98
C ASN A 125 7.64 8.22 4.56
N LEU A 126 7.30 9.41 4.05
CA LEU A 126 7.62 9.84 2.68
C LEU A 126 8.72 10.93 2.59
N ASN A 127 9.34 11.33 3.68
CA ASN A 127 10.25 12.48 3.71
C ASN A 127 11.56 12.28 2.94
N ASP A 128 12.03 11.04 2.83
CA ASP A 128 13.25 10.68 2.08
C ASP A 128 12.95 10.07 0.69
N VAL A 129 11.68 10.02 0.30
CA VAL A 129 11.25 9.42 -0.96
C VAL A 129 11.61 10.32 -2.16
N ASP A 130 12.20 9.73 -3.18
CA ASP A 130 12.45 10.34 -4.48
C ASP A 130 11.22 10.22 -5.38
N HIS A 131 10.71 9.00 -5.53
CA HIS A 131 9.47 8.70 -6.24
C HIS A 131 8.96 7.31 -5.84
N ILE A 132 7.72 7.00 -6.24
CA ILE A 132 7.11 5.69 -6.02
C ILE A 132 6.79 5.11 -7.40
N GLU A 133 7.12 3.85 -7.61
CA GLU A 133 6.83 3.10 -8.82
C GLU A 133 5.78 2.03 -8.54
N ILE A 134 4.75 1.94 -9.38
CA ILE A 134 3.69 0.94 -9.29
C ILE A 134 3.65 0.17 -10.59
N VAL A 135 3.73 -1.15 -10.50
CA VAL A 135 3.50 -2.08 -11.60
C VAL A 135 2.29 -2.92 -11.24
N GLU A 136 1.25 -2.80 -12.05
CA GLU A 136 0.03 -3.61 -11.93
C GLU A 136 0.27 -4.98 -12.60
N GLY A 137 -0.41 -6.03 -12.11
CA GLY A 137 -0.34 -7.40 -12.62
C GLY A 137 0.74 -8.29 -12.01
N SER A 138 0.80 -9.53 -12.51
CA SER A 138 1.68 -10.55 -11.94
C SER A 138 3.17 -10.23 -12.16
N MET A 139 3.88 -10.11 -11.06
CA MET A 139 5.33 -9.86 -11.02
C MET A 139 6.11 -10.99 -10.33
N GLY A 140 5.52 -12.19 -10.26
CA GLY A 140 6.08 -13.33 -9.54
C GLY A 140 7.49 -13.75 -9.96
N VAL A 141 7.84 -13.63 -11.24
CA VAL A 141 9.21 -13.94 -11.70
C VAL A 141 10.23 -12.99 -11.08
N SER A 142 9.98 -11.68 -11.13
CA SER A 142 10.95 -10.68 -10.66
C SER A 142 10.95 -10.52 -9.14
N TYR A 143 9.79 -10.68 -8.47
CA TYR A 143 9.61 -10.35 -7.05
C TYR A 143 9.09 -11.50 -6.19
N GLY A 144 9.00 -12.73 -6.73
CA GLY A 144 8.66 -13.93 -5.98
C GLY A 144 7.24 -14.01 -5.49
N ALA A 145 7.05 -14.74 -4.39
CA ALA A 145 5.75 -14.94 -3.76
C ALA A 145 5.03 -13.62 -3.43
N ASN A 146 3.70 -13.64 -3.47
CA ASN A 146 2.80 -12.54 -3.08
C ASN A 146 2.77 -11.34 -4.06
N ALA A 147 3.59 -11.33 -5.13
CA ALA A 147 3.51 -10.34 -6.20
C ALA A 147 2.47 -10.76 -7.27
N VAL A 148 1.21 -10.94 -6.85
CA VAL A 148 0.11 -11.50 -7.66
C VAL A 148 -0.64 -10.42 -8.41
N SER A 149 -1.11 -9.38 -7.71
CA SER A 149 -1.88 -8.27 -8.31
C SER A 149 -0.99 -7.09 -8.72
N GLY A 150 0.22 -7.00 -8.17
CA GLY A 150 1.18 -5.94 -8.49
C GLY A 150 2.27 -5.76 -7.45
N VAL A 151 3.10 -4.75 -7.72
CA VAL A 151 4.21 -4.34 -6.86
C VAL A 151 4.24 -2.82 -6.76
N LEU A 152 4.43 -2.31 -5.56
CA LEU A 152 4.74 -0.92 -5.28
C LEU A 152 6.15 -0.83 -4.72
N ASN A 153 6.98 0.01 -5.34
CA ASN A 153 8.36 0.19 -4.92
C ASN A 153 8.64 1.66 -4.59
N ILE A 154 9.02 1.91 -3.36
CA ILE A 154 9.37 3.23 -2.85
C ILE A 154 10.87 3.43 -3.08
N ILE A 155 11.20 4.36 -3.96
CA ILE A 155 12.58 4.70 -4.26
C ILE A 155 13.01 5.88 -3.39
N THR A 156 14.06 5.70 -2.61
CA THR A 156 14.57 6.74 -1.70
C THR A 156 15.70 7.55 -2.30
N LYS A 157 15.90 8.76 -1.80
CA LYS A 157 16.96 9.69 -2.24
C LYS A 157 18.32 9.19 -1.83
N LYS A 158 19.25 9.05 -2.78
CA LYS A 158 20.63 8.58 -2.58
C LYS A 158 21.68 9.52 -3.12
N LYS A 159 21.28 10.74 -3.50
CA LYS A 159 22.15 11.79 -4.01
C LYS A 159 21.52 13.17 -3.81
N SER A 160 22.33 14.20 -3.74
CA SER A 160 21.92 15.60 -3.76
C SER A 160 22.80 16.39 -4.72
N LYS A 161 22.27 17.48 -5.26
CA LYS A 161 23.03 18.47 -6.05
C LYS A 161 23.81 19.43 -5.15
N TYR A 162 23.45 19.51 -3.89
CA TYR A 162 23.96 20.45 -2.92
C TYR A 162 24.92 19.74 -1.96
N ASN A 163 25.94 20.47 -1.49
CA ASN A 163 26.87 19.96 -0.50
C ASN A 163 26.17 19.74 0.85
N TRP A 164 25.33 20.69 1.25
CA TRP A 164 24.50 20.60 2.45
C TRP A 164 23.03 20.83 2.11
N GLY A 165 22.17 20.09 2.74
CA GLY A 165 20.71 20.29 2.69
C GLY A 165 20.12 20.11 4.09
N ILE A 166 19.23 21.03 4.46
CA ILE A 166 18.42 20.96 5.67
C ILE A 166 16.97 21.09 5.22
N THR A 167 16.14 20.13 5.58
CA THR A 167 14.68 20.21 5.39
C THR A 167 14.04 20.01 6.74
N ALA A 168 13.30 21.01 7.21
CA ALA A 168 12.52 20.93 8.42
C ALA A 168 11.09 21.37 8.14
N PHE A 169 10.09 20.70 8.72
CA PHE A 169 8.71 21.17 8.64
C PHE A 169 7.91 20.82 9.88
N VAL A 170 6.87 21.62 10.07
CA VAL A 170 5.77 21.35 10.99
C VAL A 170 4.47 21.40 10.21
N GLN A 171 3.54 20.51 10.54
CA GLN A 171 2.20 20.47 9.96
C GLN A 171 1.19 20.25 11.08
N GLU A 172 0.18 21.10 11.11
CA GLU A 172 -0.97 21.01 11.99
C GLU A 172 -2.20 20.66 11.16
N GLU A 173 -3.03 19.71 11.64
CA GLU A 173 -4.21 19.25 10.94
C GLU A 173 -5.39 19.11 11.91
N THR A 174 -6.53 19.68 11.54
CA THR A 174 -7.78 19.52 12.29
C THR A 174 -8.34 18.12 12.15
N VAL A 175 -9.20 17.71 13.09
CA VAL A 175 -9.94 16.45 13.00
C VAL A 175 -11.43 16.77 13.03
N ASN A 176 -12.06 16.72 11.87
CA ASN A 176 -13.47 17.12 11.68
C ASN A 176 -13.78 18.45 12.40
N ASN A 177 -14.87 18.50 13.15
CA ASN A 177 -15.28 19.62 14.02
C ASN A 177 -14.81 19.44 15.47
N GLU A 178 -14.11 18.34 15.78
CA GLU A 178 -13.73 17.96 17.15
C GLU A 178 -12.45 18.68 17.60
N TYR A 179 -11.46 18.78 16.73
CA TYR A 179 -10.18 19.43 17.04
C TYR A 179 -9.83 20.51 16.02
N SER A 180 -9.55 21.72 16.48
CA SER A 180 -9.08 22.84 15.65
C SER A 180 -7.58 22.80 15.40
N LEU A 181 -7.07 23.66 14.51
CA LEU A 181 -5.62 23.85 14.32
C LEU A 181 -4.97 24.27 15.64
N SER A 182 -3.81 23.72 15.95
CA SER A 182 -3.01 23.99 17.17
C SER A 182 -3.66 23.58 18.50
N ASP A 183 -4.76 22.83 18.46
CA ASP A 183 -5.35 22.14 19.60
C ASP A 183 -4.94 20.66 19.55
N LYS A 184 -5.74 19.77 20.15
CA LYS A 184 -5.65 18.34 19.82
C LYS A 184 -5.90 18.16 18.32
N GLY A 185 -5.44 17.09 17.72
CA GLY A 185 -5.64 16.88 16.28
C GLY A 185 -4.56 15.98 15.74
N ARG A 186 -3.93 16.40 14.67
CA ARG A 186 -2.77 15.69 14.10
C ARG A 186 -1.60 16.64 13.97
N HIS A 187 -0.50 16.31 14.62
CA HIS A 187 0.73 17.11 14.68
C HIS A 187 1.86 16.34 14.04
N ILE A 188 2.51 16.94 13.03
CA ILE A 188 3.61 16.30 12.33
C ILE A 188 4.82 17.23 12.37
N GLN A 189 5.95 16.71 12.86
CA GLN A 189 7.23 17.40 12.88
C GLN A 189 8.28 16.56 12.17
N SER A 190 9.11 17.19 11.35
CA SER A 190 10.17 16.50 10.64
C SER A 190 11.42 17.34 10.49
N LEU A 191 12.55 16.69 10.62
CA LEU A 191 13.86 17.26 10.34
C LEU A 191 14.66 16.24 9.52
N ARG A 192 15.28 16.70 8.43
CA ARG A 192 16.21 15.92 7.62
C ARG A 192 17.45 16.75 7.29
N LEU A 193 18.61 16.16 7.52
CA LEU A 193 19.91 16.69 7.18
C LEU A 193 20.52 15.84 6.09
N THR A 194 21.13 16.48 5.09
CA THR A 194 21.85 15.79 4.01
C THR A 194 23.20 16.44 3.77
N HIS A 195 24.20 15.62 3.47
CA HIS A 195 25.54 16.11 3.12
C HIS A 195 26.12 15.29 1.97
N THR A 196 26.65 15.99 0.96
CA THR A 196 27.39 15.39 -0.16
C THR A 196 28.84 15.83 -0.07
N PHE A 197 29.76 14.88 0.07
CA PHE A 197 31.18 15.18 0.13
C PHE A 197 31.96 14.41 -0.96
N ASN A 198 33.03 15.02 -1.43
CA ASN A 198 33.88 14.50 -2.51
C ASN A 198 33.09 14.11 -3.78
N LYS A 199 31.91 14.71 -4.01
CA LYS A 199 31.01 14.45 -5.15
C LYS A 199 30.52 13.01 -5.29
N ASN A 200 31.06 12.08 -4.51
CA ASN A 200 30.80 10.63 -4.61
C ASN A 200 29.99 10.10 -3.42
N TRP A 201 30.11 10.73 -2.27
CA TRP A 201 29.46 10.29 -1.04
C TRP A 201 28.24 11.15 -0.72
N TYR A 202 27.18 10.51 -0.35
CA TYR A 202 25.95 11.13 0.15
C TYR A 202 25.61 10.53 1.50
N VAL A 203 25.31 11.39 2.48
CA VAL A 203 24.82 11.01 3.79
C VAL A 203 23.52 11.76 4.06
N SER A 204 22.53 11.07 4.62
CA SER A 204 21.28 11.65 5.07
C SER A 204 20.88 11.07 6.42
N ALA A 205 20.41 11.92 7.31
CA ALA A 205 19.78 11.54 8.56
C ALA A 205 18.47 12.31 8.72
N GLY A 206 17.42 11.62 9.15
CA GLY A 206 16.10 12.21 9.31
C GLY A 206 15.35 11.65 10.51
N ILE A 207 14.49 12.48 11.09
CA ILE A 207 13.54 12.12 12.15
C ILE A 207 12.18 12.72 11.81
N ASN A 208 11.13 11.98 12.07
CA ASN A 208 9.74 12.41 11.86
C ASN A 208 8.87 11.92 13.00
N ARG A 209 8.11 12.81 13.60
CA ARG A 209 7.05 12.50 14.57
C ARG A 209 5.70 12.79 13.93
N ASN A 210 4.76 11.87 14.10
CA ASN A 210 3.37 12.03 13.70
C ASN A 210 2.49 11.62 14.88
N ASP A 211 1.80 12.59 15.45
CA ASP A 211 0.98 12.45 16.63
C ASP A 211 -0.47 12.73 16.25
N PHE A 212 -1.32 11.74 16.34
CA PHE A 212 -2.75 11.80 16.06
C PHE A 212 -3.53 11.49 17.33
N GLN A 213 -4.31 12.46 17.81
CA GLN A 213 -5.01 12.39 19.11
C GLN A 213 -6.34 11.61 19.06
N GLY A 214 -6.63 10.97 17.93
CA GLY A 214 -7.85 10.17 17.75
C GLY A 214 -9.06 10.99 17.30
N TYR A 215 -10.21 10.31 17.23
CA TYR A 215 -11.50 10.91 16.89
C TYR A 215 -12.61 10.18 17.66
N LEU A 216 -13.38 10.91 18.44
CA LEU A 216 -14.46 10.37 19.30
C LEU A 216 -15.82 10.33 18.58
N ASP A 217 -16.12 11.30 17.70
CA ASP A 217 -17.41 11.44 17.02
C ASP A 217 -18.59 11.58 18.00
N ASP A 218 -18.44 12.47 18.96
CA ASP A 218 -19.41 12.71 20.06
C ASP A 218 -19.76 11.44 20.89
N LYS A 219 -18.95 10.38 20.75
CA LYS A 219 -19.16 9.13 21.48
C LYS A 219 -18.28 9.07 22.71
N ASN A 220 -18.88 9.48 23.81
CA ASN A 220 -18.23 9.45 25.13
C ASN A 220 -18.40 8.09 25.83
N GLY A 221 -18.17 6.97 25.10
CA GLY A 221 -18.47 5.63 25.59
C GLY A 221 -19.95 5.27 25.38
N ILE A 222 -20.20 4.25 24.56
CA ILE A 222 -21.53 3.94 24.02
C ILE A 222 -22.53 3.58 25.09
N ASP A 223 -22.09 3.00 26.21
CA ASP A 223 -22.99 2.35 27.15
C ASP A 223 -23.14 3.08 28.51
N TYR A 224 -22.46 4.23 28.72
CA TYR A 224 -22.43 4.84 30.05
C TYR A 224 -22.38 6.36 30.08
N ASP A 225 -23.34 6.95 30.78
CA ASP A 225 -23.41 8.38 31.09
C ASP A 225 -22.24 8.87 32.00
N GLU A 226 -21.54 7.95 32.65
CA GLU A 226 -20.45 8.24 33.59
C GLU A 226 -19.05 8.12 32.98
N ASN A 227 -18.93 8.06 31.66
CA ASN A 227 -17.66 8.09 30.97
C ASN A 227 -16.98 9.45 31.16
N ASP A 228 -15.67 9.46 31.36
CA ASP A 228 -14.90 10.69 31.56
C ASP A 228 -14.58 11.47 30.25
N GLY A 229 -15.18 11.08 29.12
CA GLY A 229 -14.99 11.71 27.83
C GLY A 229 -13.71 11.30 27.11
N THR A 230 -12.99 10.30 27.62
CA THR A 230 -11.72 9.86 27.04
C THR A 230 -11.81 8.50 26.33
N ARG A 231 -13.02 7.99 26.12
CA ARG A 231 -13.28 6.64 25.62
C ARG A 231 -14.28 6.63 24.48
N GLY A 232 -14.39 5.48 23.82
CA GLY A 232 -15.32 5.32 22.72
C GLY A 232 -14.81 5.93 21.41
N TYR A 233 -13.51 6.02 21.26
CA TYR A 233 -12.89 6.48 20.02
C TYR A 233 -13.39 5.69 18.82
N ARG A 234 -13.87 6.38 17.82
CA ARG A 234 -14.12 5.84 16.50
C ARG A 234 -12.83 5.66 15.69
N TRP A 235 -11.82 6.46 16.03
CA TRP A 235 -10.49 6.39 15.46
C TRP A 235 -9.47 6.51 16.57
N LEU A 236 -8.67 5.47 16.77
CA LEU A 236 -7.76 5.38 17.91
C LEU A 236 -6.66 6.44 17.87
N PRO A 237 -6.29 7.00 19.03
CA PRO A 237 -5.09 7.79 19.18
C PRO A 237 -3.84 7.01 18.79
N LYS A 238 -2.90 7.69 18.11
CA LYS A 238 -1.70 7.04 17.59
C LYS A 238 -0.52 8.01 17.53
N GLU A 239 0.58 7.62 18.14
CA GLU A 239 1.85 8.33 18.04
C GLU A 239 2.86 7.48 17.28
N GLN A 240 3.61 8.10 16.36
CA GLN A 240 4.66 7.46 15.56
C GLN A 240 5.91 8.30 15.57
N LEU A 241 7.05 7.66 15.84
CA LEU A 241 8.39 8.23 15.67
C LEU A 241 9.14 7.39 14.63
N ASN A 242 9.58 8.05 13.56
CA ASN A 242 10.35 7.43 12.50
C ASN A 242 11.74 8.06 12.43
N GLY A 243 12.78 7.23 12.35
CA GLY A 243 14.14 7.67 12.09
C GLY A 243 14.70 7.01 10.83
N THR A 244 15.47 7.77 10.07
CA THR A 244 16.11 7.27 8.85
C THR A 244 17.58 7.70 8.82
N PHE A 245 18.45 6.79 8.35
CA PHE A 245 19.84 7.08 8.08
C PHE A 245 20.23 6.42 6.76
N THR A 246 20.88 7.15 5.87
CA THR A 246 21.39 6.63 4.61
C THR A 246 22.80 7.10 4.36
N ILE A 247 23.70 6.20 4.00
CA ILE A 247 24.99 6.51 3.42
C ILE A 247 25.09 5.85 2.05
N ALA A 248 25.45 6.62 1.04
CA ALA A 248 25.58 6.14 -0.33
C ALA A 248 26.90 6.60 -0.94
N TYR A 249 27.48 5.75 -1.76
CA TYR A 249 28.68 6.01 -2.55
C TYR A 249 28.41 5.71 -4.02
N GLN A 250 28.83 6.61 -4.90
CA GLN A 250 28.76 6.40 -6.34
C GLN A 250 30.05 6.90 -6.99
N LYS A 251 30.71 6.01 -7.73
CA LYS A 251 31.82 6.36 -8.60
C LYS A 251 31.79 5.47 -9.83
N ASP A 252 31.81 6.08 -10.99
CA ASP A 252 31.72 5.39 -12.30
C ASP A 252 30.48 4.47 -12.36
N SER A 253 30.67 3.20 -12.60
CA SER A 253 29.61 2.18 -12.60
C SER A 253 29.30 1.59 -11.23
N PHE A 254 30.15 1.81 -10.23
CA PHE A 254 29.97 1.26 -8.90
C PHE A 254 29.09 2.17 -8.06
N ARG A 255 28.05 1.59 -7.48
CA ARG A 255 27.18 2.23 -6.50
C ARG A 255 27.02 1.32 -5.30
N PHE A 256 27.01 1.92 -4.15
CA PHE A 256 26.78 1.26 -2.89
C PHE A 256 25.90 2.16 -2.03
N PHE A 257 24.97 1.57 -1.27
CA PHE A 257 24.32 2.28 -0.19
C PHE A 257 24.01 1.35 0.98
N TYR A 258 23.99 1.92 2.15
CA TYR A 258 23.40 1.35 3.36
C TYR A 258 22.31 2.28 3.84
N LYS A 259 21.14 1.72 4.15
CA LYS A 259 19.99 2.42 4.72
C LYS A 259 19.59 1.74 6.02
N PHE A 260 19.31 2.55 7.02
CA PHE A 260 18.70 2.17 8.27
C PHE A 260 17.43 2.96 8.49
N GLU A 261 16.34 2.28 8.88
CA GLU A 261 15.12 2.90 9.34
C GLU A 261 14.69 2.28 10.67
N PHE A 262 14.14 3.10 11.54
CA PHE A 262 13.38 2.62 12.68
C PHE A 262 12.00 3.27 12.72
N LEU A 263 11.04 2.54 13.24
CA LEU A 263 9.71 2.98 13.60
C LEU A 263 9.48 2.61 15.06
N ASP A 264 8.95 3.56 15.81
CA ASP A 264 8.34 3.37 17.12
C ASP A 264 6.92 3.90 17.05
N GLU A 265 5.93 3.03 17.32
CA GLU A 265 4.51 3.35 17.21
C GLU A 265 3.79 2.94 18.48
N ASN A 266 2.98 3.85 19.00
CA ASN A 266 2.05 3.61 20.09
C ASN A 266 0.62 3.83 19.60
N VAL A 267 -0.29 2.87 19.86
CA VAL A 267 -1.73 2.97 19.58
C VAL A 267 -2.48 2.69 20.86
N ASP A 268 -3.26 3.67 21.32
CA ASP A 268 -4.05 3.53 22.56
C ASP A 268 -5.45 3.02 22.22
N TYR A 269 -5.82 1.89 22.84
CA TYR A 269 -7.15 1.32 22.79
C TYR A 269 -7.86 1.54 24.13
N TYR A 270 -8.71 2.56 24.17
CA TYR A 270 -9.56 2.84 25.33
C TYR A 270 -10.93 2.21 25.09
N ASN A 271 -11.23 1.16 25.87
CA ASN A 271 -12.47 0.41 25.72
C ASN A 271 -13.69 1.30 25.96
N SER A 272 -14.65 1.28 25.04
CA SER A 272 -15.90 2.03 25.19
C SER A 272 -16.81 1.47 26.28
N THR A 273 -16.66 0.19 26.64
CA THR A 273 -17.49 -0.48 27.65
C THR A 273 -16.98 -0.24 29.05
N VAL A 274 -17.74 0.52 29.83
CA VAL A 274 -17.47 0.77 31.25
C VAL A 274 -18.10 -0.32 32.10
N GLN A 275 -17.31 -0.94 32.96
CA GLN A 275 -17.73 -1.99 33.89
C GLN A 275 -17.92 -1.44 35.29
N SER A 276 -18.74 -2.13 36.09
CA SER A 276 -18.94 -1.85 37.51
C SER A 276 -18.28 -2.89 38.40
N GLY A 277 -17.62 -2.45 39.44
CA GLY A 277 -17.03 -3.30 40.46
C GLY A 277 -17.38 -2.84 41.86
N TYR A 278 -17.16 -3.69 42.81
CA TYR A 278 -17.27 -3.40 44.23
C TYR A 278 -16.13 -4.04 44.99
N ASN A 279 -15.50 -3.27 45.87
CA ASN A 279 -14.64 -3.84 46.91
C ASN A 279 -14.79 -3.08 48.23
N ASN A 280 -14.35 -3.71 49.33
CA ASN A 280 -14.55 -3.14 50.66
C ASN A 280 -13.79 -1.83 50.92
N THR A 281 -12.77 -1.52 50.13
CA THR A 281 -11.93 -0.32 50.28
C THR A 281 -12.46 0.85 49.44
N LEU A 282 -12.88 0.61 48.20
CA LEU A 282 -13.34 1.62 47.25
C LEU A 282 -14.86 1.77 47.20
N GLY A 283 -15.62 0.82 47.83
CA GLY A 283 -17.06 0.72 47.66
C GLY A 283 -17.42 0.29 46.21
N SER A 284 -18.45 0.89 45.64
CA SER A 284 -18.79 0.73 44.22
C SER A 284 -17.91 1.61 43.37
N TYR A 285 -17.30 1.07 42.30
CA TYR A 285 -16.45 1.79 41.41
C TYR A 285 -16.73 1.43 39.94
N ARG A 286 -16.34 2.34 39.04
CA ARG A 286 -16.42 2.17 37.58
C ARG A 286 -15.00 2.03 36.99
N TYR A 287 -14.82 1.12 36.06
CA TYR A 287 -13.55 0.86 35.43
C TYR A 287 -13.70 0.36 34.00
N THR A 288 -12.61 0.43 33.24
CA THR A 288 -12.48 -0.16 31.92
C THR A 288 -11.23 -1.05 31.87
N GLU A 289 -11.24 -2.03 31.00
CA GLU A 289 -10.06 -2.80 30.64
C GLU A 289 -9.54 -2.23 29.30
N ASP A 290 -8.41 -1.56 29.37
CA ASP A 290 -7.80 -0.83 28.26
C ASP A 290 -6.51 -1.53 27.82
N SER A 291 -6.05 -1.21 26.60
CA SER A 291 -4.79 -1.75 26.07
C SER A 291 -3.98 -0.68 25.36
N ARG A 292 -2.65 -0.81 25.39
CA ARG A 292 -1.71 -0.06 24.55
C ARG A 292 -0.91 -1.02 23.72
N TYR A 293 -0.78 -0.70 22.43
CA TYR A 293 -0.01 -1.48 21.48
C TYR A 293 1.26 -0.72 21.14
N PHE A 294 2.42 -1.30 21.47
CA PHE A 294 3.74 -0.76 21.16
C PHE A 294 4.35 -1.54 20.01
N THR A 295 4.57 -0.90 18.86
CA THR A 295 5.18 -1.54 17.69
C THR A 295 6.54 -0.91 17.40
N ASN A 296 7.58 -1.74 17.40
CA ASN A 296 8.94 -1.35 17.03
C ASN A 296 9.36 -2.07 15.77
N ARG A 297 9.88 -1.33 14.76
CA ARG A 297 10.44 -1.91 13.54
C ARG A 297 11.83 -1.35 13.24
N TYR A 298 12.76 -2.25 12.95
CA TYR A 298 14.11 -1.95 12.48
C TYR A 298 14.30 -2.54 11.09
N PHE A 299 14.78 -1.72 10.17
CA PHE A 299 15.05 -2.10 8.79
C PHE A 299 16.45 -1.69 8.40
N HIS A 300 17.29 -2.68 8.11
CA HIS A 300 18.65 -2.51 7.57
C HIS A 300 18.66 -2.99 6.13
N ASN A 301 19.14 -2.17 5.21
CA ASN A 301 19.26 -2.51 3.80
C ASN A 301 20.64 -2.08 3.28
N LEU A 302 21.38 -3.04 2.78
CA LEU A 302 22.65 -2.86 2.11
C LEU A 302 22.47 -3.24 0.64
N ASN A 303 22.87 -2.36 -0.27
CA ASN A 303 22.82 -2.65 -1.70
C ASN A 303 24.15 -2.27 -2.38
N ALA A 304 24.58 -3.10 -3.30
CA ALA A 304 25.74 -2.85 -4.14
C ALA A 304 25.41 -3.18 -5.60
N THR A 305 25.72 -2.26 -6.49
CA THR A 305 25.61 -2.45 -7.94
C THR A 305 26.91 -2.06 -8.63
N GLY A 306 27.25 -2.75 -9.70
CA GLY A 306 28.47 -2.46 -10.44
C GLY A 306 28.64 -3.37 -11.64
N LYS A 307 29.89 -3.42 -12.14
CA LYS A 307 30.28 -4.25 -13.28
C LYS A 307 31.40 -5.20 -12.88
N LEU A 308 31.27 -6.45 -13.27
CA LEU A 308 32.31 -7.47 -13.24
C LEU A 308 32.88 -7.59 -14.65
N PHE A 309 34.21 -7.73 -14.77
CA PHE A 309 34.90 -7.95 -16.04
C PHE A 309 34.54 -6.90 -17.11
N SER A 310 34.31 -5.64 -16.70
CA SER A 310 33.92 -4.49 -17.53
C SER A 310 32.54 -4.59 -18.24
N GLN A 311 31.92 -5.74 -18.31
CA GLN A 311 30.69 -5.99 -19.06
C GLN A 311 29.51 -6.44 -18.19
N LEU A 312 29.68 -7.48 -17.38
CA LEU A 312 28.63 -8.14 -16.63
C LEU A 312 28.16 -7.24 -15.48
N ASN A 313 26.93 -6.79 -15.50
CA ASN A 313 26.37 -5.99 -14.42
C ASN A 313 25.89 -6.90 -13.27
N TYR A 314 26.11 -6.45 -12.05
CA TYR A 314 25.55 -7.08 -10.84
C TYR A 314 24.77 -6.10 -10.00
N ASN A 315 23.75 -6.61 -9.33
CA ASN A 315 22.99 -5.91 -8.30
C ASN A 315 22.73 -6.91 -7.17
N VAL A 316 23.18 -6.57 -5.95
CA VAL A 316 23.01 -7.43 -4.78
C VAL A 316 22.46 -6.59 -3.64
N SER A 317 21.42 -7.08 -2.99
CA SER A 317 20.85 -6.51 -1.77
C SER A 317 20.90 -7.53 -0.63
N LEU A 318 21.20 -7.04 0.56
CA LEU A 318 21.12 -7.78 1.82
C LEU A 318 20.33 -6.93 2.82
N SER A 319 19.31 -7.52 3.42
CA SER A 319 18.49 -6.83 4.42
C SER A 319 18.26 -7.70 5.64
N HIS A 320 18.32 -7.05 6.81
CA HIS A 320 17.83 -7.59 8.06
C HIS A 320 16.72 -6.70 8.57
N GLN A 321 15.58 -7.28 8.91
CA GLN A 321 14.42 -6.56 9.41
C GLN A 321 13.86 -7.27 10.62
N LYS A 322 13.41 -6.50 11.61
CA LYS A 322 12.69 -7.01 12.76
C LYS A 322 11.56 -6.07 13.11
N GLN A 323 10.36 -6.62 13.26
CA GLN A 323 9.21 -5.94 13.84
C GLN A 323 8.71 -6.72 15.04
N GLN A 324 8.39 -6.02 16.11
CA GLN A 324 7.81 -6.57 17.32
C GLN A 324 6.67 -5.70 17.77
N ARG A 325 5.59 -6.32 18.21
CA ARG A 325 4.48 -5.68 18.90
C ARG A 325 4.36 -6.25 20.31
N ASP A 326 4.35 -5.35 21.28
CA ASP A 326 4.03 -5.64 22.66
C ASP A 326 2.65 -5.05 22.98
N VAL A 327 1.90 -5.70 23.84
CA VAL A 327 0.59 -5.23 24.32
C VAL A 327 0.67 -5.06 25.82
N GLU A 328 0.30 -3.89 26.30
CA GLU A 328 0.10 -3.59 27.71
C GLU A 328 -1.40 -3.54 27.97
N ASP A 329 -1.92 -4.48 28.73
CA ASP A 329 -3.28 -4.46 29.25
C ASP A 329 -3.30 -3.87 30.66
N PHE A 330 -4.29 -3.00 30.92
CA PHE A 330 -4.43 -2.36 32.22
C PHE A 330 -5.88 -2.03 32.53
N ARG A 331 -6.16 -1.91 33.85
CA ARG A 331 -7.45 -1.42 34.33
C ARG A 331 -7.38 0.06 34.60
N TYR A 332 -8.33 0.83 34.06
CA TYR A 332 -8.46 2.25 34.33
C TYR A 332 -9.69 2.52 35.19
N TYR A 333 -9.51 3.19 36.32
CA TYR A 333 -10.58 3.59 37.22
C TYR A 333 -11.05 5.00 36.88
N LEU A 334 -12.32 5.15 36.45
CA LEU A 334 -12.86 6.42 35.96
C LEU A 334 -12.88 7.53 37.00
N PHE A 335 -13.23 7.19 38.27
CA PHE A 335 -13.34 8.19 39.32
C PHE A 335 -11.98 8.74 39.78
N THR A 336 -11.03 7.87 40.01
CA THR A 336 -9.67 8.28 40.47
C THR A 336 -8.75 8.68 39.32
N LYS A 337 -9.12 8.36 38.07
CA LYS A 337 -8.30 8.56 36.86
C LYS A 337 -6.92 7.89 36.98
N THR A 338 -6.90 6.70 37.54
CA THR A 338 -5.67 5.94 37.79
C THR A 338 -5.69 4.60 37.08
N GLU A 339 -4.53 4.17 36.63
CA GLU A 339 -4.28 2.87 36.05
C GLU A 339 -3.84 1.88 37.12
N ALA A 340 -4.19 0.60 36.93
CA ALA A 340 -3.77 -0.52 37.78
C ALA A 340 -3.71 -1.82 36.98
N ASN A 341 -3.04 -2.82 37.56
CA ASN A 341 -2.90 -4.16 36.99
C ASN A 341 -2.22 -4.15 35.62
N ASN A 342 -1.29 -3.24 35.38
CA ASN A 342 -0.55 -3.14 34.13
C ASN A 342 0.27 -4.41 33.89
N VAL A 343 0.02 -5.08 32.76
CA VAL A 343 0.73 -6.29 32.33
C VAL A 343 1.13 -6.11 30.88
N THR A 344 2.44 -6.10 30.63
CA THR A 344 2.97 -6.01 29.27
C THR A 344 3.46 -7.37 28.81
N VAL A 345 2.98 -7.81 27.65
CA VAL A 345 3.38 -9.07 27.02
C VAL A 345 3.80 -8.84 25.58
N LYS A 346 4.76 -9.65 25.11
CA LYS A 346 5.06 -9.71 23.70
C LYS A 346 3.94 -10.45 22.97
N ASP A 347 3.23 -9.75 22.09
CA ASP A 347 2.10 -10.28 21.32
C ASP A 347 2.56 -10.96 20.03
N GLN A 348 3.25 -10.22 19.17
CA GLN A 348 3.69 -10.70 17.87
C GLN A 348 5.10 -10.20 17.53
N SER A 349 5.84 -10.96 16.74
CA SER A 349 7.05 -10.44 16.10
C SER A 349 7.38 -11.19 14.82
N MET A 350 8.05 -10.48 13.92
CA MET A 350 8.59 -10.99 12.68
C MET A 350 10.04 -10.54 12.53
N GLU A 351 10.94 -11.50 12.26
CA GLU A 351 12.36 -11.22 11.98
C GLU A 351 12.73 -11.86 10.65
N VAL A 352 13.30 -11.08 9.74
CA VAL A 352 13.60 -11.54 8.38
C VAL A 352 15.03 -11.21 7.99
N LEU A 353 15.75 -12.22 7.56
CA LEU A 353 16.97 -12.07 6.78
C LEU A 353 16.62 -12.28 5.31
N TYR A 354 16.90 -11.28 4.49
CA TYR A 354 16.56 -11.25 3.07
C TYR A 354 17.81 -10.96 2.23
N SER A 355 18.01 -11.73 1.17
CA SER A 355 19.06 -11.46 0.18
C SER A 355 18.52 -11.67 -1.21
N THR A 356 18.80 -10.76 -2.11
CA THR A 356 18.52 -10.92 -3.54
C THR A 356 19.71 -10.44 -4.36
N GLY A 357 19.94 -11.11 -5.46
CA GLY A 357 21.01 -10.73 -6.38
C GLY A 357 20.67 -11.04 -7.82
N THR A 358 21.15 -10.19 -8.73
CA THR A 358 21.01 -10.36 -10.18
C THR A 358 22.32 -10.13 -10.91
N LEU A 359 22.48 -10.86 -11.98
CA LEU A 359 23.54 -10.68 -12.99
C LEU A 359 22.88 -10.49 -14.35
N ASN A 360 23.28 -9.50 -15.12
CA ASN A 360 22.78 -9.28 -16.48
C ASN A 360 23.86 -8.71 -17.41
N ASN A 361 23.50 -8.50 -18.68
CA ASN A 361 24.42 -8.03 -19.72
C ASN A 361 25.54 -9.05 -20.06
N PHE A 362 25.14 -10.31 -20.20
CA PHE A 362 26.06 -11.42 -20.54
C PHE A 362 26.59 -11.34 -21.98
N PHE A 363 25.83 -10.75 -22.89
CA PHE A 363 26.13 -10.72 -24.31
C PHE A 363 26.60 -9.35 -24.78
N SER A 364 27.47 -9.33 -25.77
CA SER A 364 27.90 -8.11 -26.45
C SER A 364 26.81 -7.54 -27.36
N ASP A 365 25.92 -8.37 -27.88
CA ASP A 365 24.75 -7.94 -28.66
C ASP A 365 23.72 -7.32 -27.74
N LYS A 366 23.51 -6.01 -27.89
CA LYS A 366 22.55 -5.23 -27.09
C LYS A 366 21.08 -5.53 -27.38
N ARG A 367 20.79 -6.35 -28.39
CA ARG A 367 19.44 -6.80 -28.69
C ARG A 367 18.96 -7.93 -27.79
N ILE A 368 19.88 -8.58 -27.11
CA ILE A 368 19.57 -9.68 -26.16
C ILE A 368 20.24 -9.36 -24.84
N ASP A 369 19.45 -9.20 -23.79
CA ASP A 369 19.93 -9.13 -22.42
C ASP A 369 19.33 -10.31 -21.63
N LEU A 370 20.19 -11.08 -20.98
CA LEU A 370 19.83 -12.18 -20.08
C LEU A 370 20.08 -11.74 -18.65
N GLN A 371 19.10 -11.93 -17.79
CA GLN A 371 19.24 -11.75 -16.36
C GLN A 371 19.09 -13.11 -15.66
N LEU A 372 20.04 -13.43 -14.79
CA LEU A 372 19.97 -14.52 -13.83
C LEU A 372 19.90 -13.91 -12.43
N GLY A 373 19.11 -14.50 -11.56
CA GLY A 373 18.99 -13.99 -10.20
C GLY A 373 18.62 -15.06 -9.18
N TYR A 374 18.78 -14.65 -7.92
CA TYR A 374 18.36 -15.43 -6.74
C TYR A 374 17.63 -14.51 -5.75
N GLU A 375 16.81 -15.13 -4.91
CA GLU A 375 16.20 -14.50 -3.73
C GLU A 375 16.17 -15.54 -2.60
N PHE A 376 16.72 -15.17 -1.44
CA PHE A 376 16.74 -16.00 -0.24
C PHE A 376 16.03 -15.27 0.87
N VAL A 377 15.10 -15.95 1.51
CA VAL A 377 14.28 -15.43 2.61
C VAL A 377 14.35 -16.41 3.76
N ASN A 378 14.78 -15.94 4.93
CA ASN A 378 14.62 -16.64 6.19
C ASN A 378 13.70 -15.75 7.07
N ASN A 379 12.50 -16.23 7.34
CA ASN A 379 11.44 -15.50 7.98
C ASN A 379 11.04 -16.22 9.28
N ARG A 380 11.35 -15.63 10.43
CA ARG A 380 11.04 -16.15 11.75
C ARG A 380 9.89 -15.37 12.39
N GLY A 381 8.72 -16.03 12.47
CA GLY A 381 7.54 -15.51 13.13
C GLY A 381 7.43 -15.93 14.61
N TYR A 382 6.77 -15.10 15.39
CA TYR A 382 6.35 -15.36 16.75
C TYR A 382 4.97 -14.77 16.96
N SER A 383 4.08 -15.53 17.62
CA SER A 383 2.79 -15.05 18.09
C SER A 383 2.44 -15.69 19.44
N LEU A 384 1.79 -14.94 20.28
CA LEU A 384 1.18 -15.44 21.50
C LEU A 384 -0.23 -15.93 21.15
N VAL A 385 -0.45 -17.24 21.20
CA VAL A 385 -1.73 -17.84 20.84
C VAL A 385 -2.56 -18.19 22.09
N GLN A 386 -3.86 -17.96 22.01
CA GLN A 386 -4.79 -18.22 23.10
C GLN A 386 -5.31 -19.66 23.02
N GLU A 387 -5.03 -20.46 24.05
CA GLU A 387 -5.57 -21.80 24.24
C GLU A 387 -6.91 -21.77 24.97
N ALA A 388 -7.59 -22.91 25.03
CA ALA A 388 -8.75 -23.07 25.88
C ALA A 388 -8.42 -22.68 27.35
N ASN A 389 -9.40 -22.15 28.08
CA ASN A 389 -9.27 -21.66 29.45
C ASN A 389 -8.37 -20.40 29.63
N ASN A 390 -8.26 -19.56 28.61
CA ASN A 390 -7.47 -18.33 28.63
C ASN A 390 -5.96 -18.53 28.92
N ILE A 391 -5.43 -19.68 28.59
CA ILE A 391 -3.99 -19.94 28.64
C ILE A 391 -3.36 -19.40 27.36
N PHE A 392 -2.30 -18.60 27.51
CA PHE A 392 -1.53 -18.07 26.39
C PHE A 392 -0.23 -18.85 26.21
N THR A 393 0.01 -19.35 25.00
CA THR A 393 1.21 -20.12 24.65
C THR A 393 1.99 -19.45 23.54
N PRO A 394 3.32 -19.31 23.66
CA PRO A 394 4.14 -18.75 22.58
C PRO A 394 4.35 -19.77 21.45
N VAL A 395 4.12 -19.36 20.21
CA VAL A 395 4.44 -20.13 19.01
C VAL A 395 5.53 -19.40 18.24
N SER A 396 6.62 -20.08 17.90
CA SER A 396 7.68 -19.54 17.07
C SER A 396 8.07 -20.53 15.99
N LYS A 397 8.04 -20.10 14.74
CA LYS A 397 8.35 -20.93 13.54
C LYS A 397 9.18 -20.13 12.54
N THR A 398 9.95 -20.87 11.74
CA THR A 398 10.75 -20.28 10.66
C THR A 398 10.24 -20.80 9.32
N LEU A 399 10.02 -19.89 8.38
CA LEU A 399 9.65 -20.17 6.99
C LEU A 399 10.79 -19.71 6.09
N GLU A 400 11.30 -20.60 5.24
CA GLU A 400 12.44 -20.31 4.36
C GLU A 400 12.08 -20.52 2.90
N ASN A 401 12.54 -19.61 2.05
CA ASN A 401 12.40 -19.67 0.61
C ASN A 401 13.77 -19.50 -0.05
N TYR A 402 14.06 -20.34 -1.03
CA TYR A 402 15.27 -20.28 -1.84
C TYR A 402 14.88 -20.28 -3.30
N ASP A 403 14.94 -19.12 -3.92
CA ASP A 403 14.42 -18.88 -5.25
C ASP A 403 15.55 -18.62 -6.23
N PHE A 404 15.39 -19.15 -7.45
CA PHE A 404 16.26 -18.87 -8.59
C PHE A 404 15.40 -18.49 -9.78
N PHE A 405 15.81 -17.44 -10.49
CA PHE A 405 15.06 -16.98 -11.65
C PHE A 405 15.96 -16.58 -12.82
N ALA A 406 15.39 -16.67 -14.00
CA ALA A 406 15.98 -16.24 -15.24
C ALA A 406 14.95 -15.46 -16.06
N ALA A 407 15.36 -14.36 -16.65
CA ALA A 407 14.55 -13.61 -17.60
C ALA A 407 15.43 -13.07 -18.72
N SER A 408 14.88 -12.92 -19.92
CA SER A 408 15.63 -12.35 -21.05
C SER A 408 14.81 -11.21 -21.66
N GLU A 409 15.47 -10.10 -22.01
CA GLU A 409 14.88 -9.03 -22.81
C GLU A 409 15.46 -9.12 -24.21
N ILE A 410 14.59 -9.35 -25.21
CA ILE A 410 14.96 -9.59 -26.60
C ILE A 410 14.33 -8.50 -27.47
N MET A 411 15.14 -7.66 -28.05
CA MET A 411 14.70 -6.74 -29.10
C MET A 411 14.72 -7.45 -30.44
N ALA A 412 13.61 -8.13 -30.78
CA ALA A 412 13.49 -8.88 -32.04
C ALA A 412 13.58 -7.95 -33.25
N THR A 413 13.09 -6.70 -33.10
CA THR A 413 13.30 -5.58 -34.03
C THR A 413 13.39 -4.29 -33.22
N ASP A 414 13.71 -3.15 -33.86
CA ASP A 414 13.71 -1.84 -33.20
C ASP A 414 12.34 -1.45 -32.64
N LYS A 415 11.26 -2.07 -33.14
CA LYS A 415 9.89 -1.80 -32.75
C LYS A 415 9.29 -2.90 -31.84
N PHE A 416 9.86 -4.09 -31.81
CA PHE A 416 9.27 -5.24 -31.11
C PHE A 416 10.23 -5.84 -30.10
N SER A 417 9.81 -5.88 -28.85
CA SER A 417 10.54 -6.50 -27.73
C SER A 417 9.73 -7.61 -27.09
N ILE A 418 10.40 -8.67 -26.67
CA ILE A 418 9.85 -9.85 -25.98
C ILE A 418 10.62 -10.04 -24.69
N ARG A 419 9.93 -10.35 -23.59
CA ARG A 419 10.55 -10.61 -22.30
C ARG A 419 9.98 -11.87 -21.65
N PRO A 420 10.52 -13.06 -21.94
CA PRO A 420 10.22 -14.29 -21.21
C PRO A 420 10.91 -14.30 -19.86
N GLY A 421 10.33 -14.99 -18.88
CA GLY A 421 10.92 -15.19 -17.56
C GLY A 421 10.38 -16.44 -16.88
N LEU A 422 11.22 -17.06 -16.06
CA LEU A 422 10.91 -18.24 -15.24
C LEU A 422 11.52 -18.07 -13.85
N ARG A 423 10.83 -18.57 -12.83
CA ARG A 423 11.30 -18.66 -11.44
C ARG A 423 10.95 -20.02 -10.87
N PHE A 424 11.89 -20.60 -10.17
CA PHE A 424 11.74 -21.74 -9.30
C PHE A 424 11.91 -21.31 -7.86
N SER A 425 11.04 -21.78 -6.97
CA SER A 425 11.03 -21.45 -5.54
C SER A 425 10.98 -22.74 -4.74
N ALA A 426 12.07 -23.05 -4.05
CA ALA A 426 12.14 -24.11 -3.06
C ALA A 426 11.66 -23.57 -1.71
N GLN A 427 10.69 -24.24 -1.10
CA GLN A 427 10.01 -23.81 0.12
C GLN A 427 10.30 -24.80 1.26
N SER A 428 10.60 -24.33 2.47
CA SER A 428 10.82 -25.21 3.61
C SER A 428 9.55 -25.87 4.15
N GLN A 429 8.40 -25.17 4.03
CA GLN A 429 7.12 -25.59 4.63
C GLN A 429 6.14 -26.13 3.57
N PHE A 430 6.26 -25.72 2.31
CA PHE A 430 5.32 -26.03 1.25
C PHE A 430 5.99 -26.78 0.11
N THR A 431 5.19 -27.32 -0.82
CA THR A 431 5.69 -27.83 -2.09
C THR A 431 6.36 -26.73 -2.91
N ASN A 432 7.39 -27.10 -3.68
CA ASN A 432 8.09 -26.18 -4.55
C ASN A 432 7.13 -25.47 -5.51
N GLN A 433 7.35 -24.17 -5.71
CA GLN A 433 6.52 -23.33 -6.54
C GLN A 433 7.27 -22.85 -7.78
N TYR A 434 6.50 -22.48 -8.80
CA TYR A 434 7.02 -21.97 -10.07
C TYR A 434 6.28 -20.70 -10.46
N ALA A 435 6.98 -19.74 -11.03
CA ALA A 435 6.39 -18.61 -11.69
C ALA A 435 6.93 -18.46 -13.11
N SER A 436 6.10 -18.02 -14.03
CA SER A 436 6.45 -17.73 -15.41
C SER A 436 5.86 -16.41 -15.88
N SER A 437 6.54 -15.76 -16.81
CA SER A 437 6.04 -14.53 -17.41
C SER A 437 6.45 -14.40 -18.86
N LEU A 438 5.63 -13.71 -19.64
CA LEU A 438 5.93 -13.29 -21.00
C LEU A 438 5.44 -11.86 -21.18
N GLY A 439 6.37 -10.93 -21.37
CA GLY A 439 6.07 -9.55 -21.72
C GLY A 439 6.30 -9.28 -23.21
N LEU A 440 5.41 -8.52 -23.82
CA LEU A 440 5.48 -8.12 -25.21
C LEU A 440 5.33 -6.60 -25.31
N ARG A 441 6.11 -5.95 -26.16
CA ARG A 441 5.99 -4.53 -26.44
C ARG A 441 6.17 -4.29 -27.93
N TYR A 442 5.25 -3.54 -28.53
CA TYR A 442 5.33 -3.12 -29.92
C TYR A 442 5.14 -1.61 -30.06
N LEU A 443 6.07 -0.96 -30.75
CA LEU A 443 6.04 0.47 -31.06
C LEU A 443 5.55 0.67 -32.48
N PHE A 444 4.34 1.20 -32.61
CA PHE A 444 3.81 1.64 -33.87
C PHE A 444 4.40 3.02 -34.24
N ASP A 445 4.29 3.39 -35.49
CA ASP A 445 4.58 4.74 -35.93
C ASP A 445 3.62 5.75 -35.23
N LYS A 446 3.99 7.02 -35.22
CA LYS A 446 3.20 8.11 -34.62
C LYS A 446 2.97 8.00 -33.09
N GLY A 447 3.91 7.38 -32.35
CA GLY A 447 3.91 7.38 -30.89
C GLY A 447 2.83 6.51 -30.24
N ILE A 448 2.32 5.52 -30.95
CA ILE A 448 1.42 4.50 -30.41
C ILE A 448 2.27 3.33 -29.90
N GLU A 449 1.97 2.86 -28.70
CA GLU A 449 2.67 1.78 -28.05
C GLU A 449 1.66 0.74 -27.52
N LEU A 450 1.86 -0.52 -27.93
CA LEU A 450 1.11 -1.68 -27.46
C LEU A 450 1.99 -2.50 -26.53
N ARG A 451 1.49 -2.82 -25.36
CA ARG A 451 2.09 -3.78 -24.45
C ARG A 451 1.13 -4.91 -24.16
N GLY A 452 1.65 -6.11 -23.97
CA GLY A 452 0.91 -7.27 -23.49
C GLY A 452 1.75 -8.03 -22.50
N SER A 453 1.14 -8.60 -21.47
CA SER A 453 1.82 -9.48 -20.54
C SER A 453 0.96 -10.69 -20.17
N TYR A 454 1.62 -11.79 -19.97
CA TYR A 454 1.12 -13.00 -19.34
C TYR A 454 2.00 -13.26 -18.11
N GLY A 455 1.39 -13.63 -17.00
CA GLY A 455 2.12 -14.04 -15.80
C GLY A 455 1.38 -15.12 -15.04
N ASN A 456 2.16 -16.07 -14.55
CA ASN A 456 1.74 -17.01 -13.53
C ASN A 456 2.55 -16.71 -12.26
N SER A 457 1.91 -16.75 -11.10
CA SER A 457 2.52 -16.46 -9.82
C SER A 457 1.85 -17.28 -8.72
N PHE A 458 2.33 -17.14 -7.49
CA PHE A 458 1.81 -17.83 -6.33
C PHE A 458 1.83 -16.94 -5.09
N ARG A 459 1.00 -17.28 -4.10
CA ARG A 459 1.02 -16.71 -2.76
C ARG A 459 1.23 -17.83 -1.73
N THR A 460 2.19 -17.67 -0.84
CA THR A 460 2.38 -18.59 0.28
C THR A 460 1.51 -18.18 1.46
N PRO A 461 0.98 -19.14 2.24
CA PRO A 461 0.31 -18.84 3.49
C PRO A 461 1.18 -18.00 4.42
N THR A 462 0.57 -17.06 5.12
CA THR A 462 1.25 -16.22 6.12
C THR A 462 1.45 -16.98 7.44
N PHE A 463 2.31 -16.44 8.32
CA PHE A 463 2.50 -17.01 9.65
C PHE A 463 1.17 -17.08 10.42
N ASP A 464 0.34 -16.03 10.36
CA ASP A 464 -0.94 -16.00 11.06
C ASP A 464 -1.94 -17.01 10.49
N GLU A 465 -2.00 -17.18 9.16
CA GLU A 465 -2.87 -18.17 8.51
C GLU A 465 -2.51 -19.61 8.92
N LEU A 466 -1.23 -19.86 9.24
CA LEU A 466 -0.77 -21.19 9.65
C LEU A 466 -0.93 -21.44 11.15
N TYR A 467 -0.62 -20.46 12.00
CA TYR A 467 -0.34 -20.69 13.41
C TYR A 467 -1.16 -19.85 14.38
N SER A 468 -1.98 -18.90 13.91
CA SER A 468 -2.80 -18.09 14.82
C SER A 468 -3.83 -18.94 15.57
N LYS A 469 -4.14 -18.54 16.81
CA LYS A 469 -5.23 -19.12 17.58
C LYS A 469 -5.76 -18.05 18.53
N GLN A 470 -7.01 -17.71 18.38
CA GLN A 470 -7.68 -16.68 19.16
C GLN A 470 -9.08 -17.14 19.54
N ILE A 471 -9.51 -16.74 20.72
CA ILE A 471 -10.88 -16.95 21.19
C ILE A 471 -11.48 -15.58 21.45
N PHE A 472 -12.50 -15.23 20.71
CA PHE A 472 -13.17 -13.97 20.86
C PHE A 472 -14.69 -14.19 20.92
N ASP A 473 -15.33 -13.69 21.98
CA ASP A 473 -16.78 -13.74 22.19
C ASP A 473 -17.38 -15.16 21.98
N GLY A 474 -16.68 -16.17 22.50
CA GLY A 474 -17.07 -17.59 22.37
C GLY A 474 -16.78 -18.22 21.01
N HIS A 475 -16.19 -17.48 20.05
CA HIS A 475 -15.80 -17.99 18.75
C HIS A 475 -14.32 -18.38 18.74
N PHE A 476 -14.03 -19.54 18.15
CA PHE A 476 -12.67 -20.04 18.01
C PHE A 476 -12.15 -19.75 16.60
N PHE A 477 -11.08 -18.98 16.50
CA PHE A 477 -10.40 -18.69 15.24
C PHE A 477 -9.03 -19.35 15.24
N THR A 478 -8.77 -20.23 14.26
CA THR A 478 -7.54 -21.03 14.22
C THR A 478 -6.85 -20.96 12.88
N GLY A 479 -5.52 -20.95 12.91
CA GLY A 479 -4.69 -21.21 11.76
C GLY A 479 -4.79 -22.66 11.28
N ASN A 480 -4.12 -22.98 10.17
CA ASN A 480 -4.10 -24.31 9.58
C ASN A 480 -2.74 -24.62 8.95
N GLU A 481 -1.98 -25.50 9.57
CA GLU A 481 -0.67 -25.92 9.05
C GLU A 481 -0.74 -26.73 7.75
N ASN A 482 -1.94 -27.19 7.35
CA ASN A 482 -2.17 -27.97 6.12
C ASN A 482 -2.53 -27.09 4.90
N LEU A 483 -2.47 -25.77 5.01
CA LEU A 483 -2.71 -24.87 3.89
C LEU A 483 -1.68 -25.11 2.79
N ILE A 484 -2.17 -25.03 1.55
CA ILE A 484 -1.32 -25.05 0.36
C ILE A 484 -1.18 -23.65 -0.23
N PRO A 485 -0.07 -23.35 -0.94
CA PRO A 485 0.07 -22.08 -1.65
C PRO A 485 -1.03 -21.88 -2.70
N GLU A 486 -1.51 -20.65 -2.78
CA GLU A 486 -2.43 -20.22 -3.84
C GLU A 486 -1.67 -20.04 -5.15
N THR A 487 -2.32 -20.31 -6.27
CA THR A 487 -1.76 -20.07 -7.60
C THR A 487 -2.57 -19.01 -8.35
N SER A 488 -1.89 -18.24 -9.19
CA SER A 488 -2.54 -17.19 -9.95
C SER A 488 -2.08 -17.15 -11.40
N THR A 489 -2.97 -16.72 -12.28
CA THR A 489 -2.68 -16.47 -13.69
C THR A 489 -3.23 -15.11 -14.08
N SER A 490 -2.42 -14.27 -14.72
CA SER A 490 -2.81 -12.94 -15.19
C SER A 490 -2.53 -12.75 -16.68
N TYR A 491 -3.38 -11.97 -17.32
CA TYR A 491 -3.22 -11.47 -18.68
C TYR A 491 -3.46 -9.97 -18.68
N GLU A 492 -2.61 -9.22 -19.34
CA GLU A 492 -2.75 -7.78 -19.46
C GLU A 492 -2.47 -7.33 -20.88
N ALA A 493 -3.18 -6.28 -21.30
CA ALA A 493 -2.91 -5.57 -22.54
C ALA A 493 -3.11 -4.07 -22.32
N SER A 494 -2.23 -3.24 -22.87
CA SER A 494 -2.38 -1.80 -22.82
C SER A 494 -1.97 -1.14 -24.14
N LEU A 495 -2.74 -0.12 -24.52
CA LEU A 495 -2.47 0.74 -25.68
C LEU A 495 -2.25 2.17 -25.18
N LYS A 496 -1.06 2.71 -25.44
CA LYS A 496 -0.69 4.07 -25.06
C LYS A 496 -0.43 4.91 -26.31
N LYS A 497 -0.92 6.16 -26.30
CA LYS A 497 -0.61 7.15 -27.33
C LYS A 497 -0.18 8.44 -26.67
N LEU A 498 0.95 9.00 -27.12
CA LEU A 498 1.39 10.34 -26.79
C LEU A 498 1.19 11.24 -28.00
N THR A 499 0.38 12.27 -27.84
CA THR A 499 0.12 13.29 -28.88
C THR A 499 0.67 14.62 -28.41
N SER A 500 1.54 15.24 -29.24
CA SER A 500 2.05 16.59 -28.99
C SER A 500 1.47 17.52 -30.04
N PHE A 501 0.86 18.62 -29.62
CA PHE A 501 0.28 19.64 -30.49
C PHE A 501 1.26 20.81 -30.69
N SER A 502 1.14 21.50 -31.78
CA SER A 502 1.95 22.72 -32.10
C SER A 502 1.80 23.83 -31.06
N SER A 503 0.68 23.86 -30.32
CA SER A 503 0.42 24.79 -29.21
C SER A 503 1.20 24.47 -27.90
N GLY A 504 2.09 23.45 -27.92
CA GLY A 504 2.79 22.96 -26.71
C GLY A 504 1.95 22.07 -25.80
N LEU A 505 0.70 21.82 -26.18
CA LEU A 505 -0.18 20.89 -25.46
C LEU A 505 0.29 19.44 -25.69
N GLN A 506 0.39 18.65 -24.63
CA GLN A 506 0.68 17.23 -24.68
C GLN A 506 -0.50 16.45 -24.11
N LEU A 507 -0.93 15.41 -24.80
CA LEU A 507 -1.97 14.49 -24.38
C LEU A 507 -1.43 13.07 -24.39
N SER A 508 -1.42 12.43 -23.24
CA SER A 508 -1.09 11.01 -23.08
C SER A 508 -2.37 10.24 -22.76
N ASN A 509 -2.73 9.29 -23.61
CA ASN A 509 -3.86 8.40 -23.39
C ASN A 509 -3.36 6.98 -23.21
N THR A 510 -3.87 6.27 -22.23
CA THR A 510 -3.62 4.85 -22.01
C THR A 510 -4.94 4.14 -21.81
N PHE A 511 -5.17 3.07 -22.58
CA PHE A 511 -6.24 2.12 -22.38
C PHE A 511 -5.61 0.82 -21.95
N ALA A 512 -6.15 0.20 -20.90
CA ALA A 512 -5.64 -1.06 -20.38
C ALA A 512 -6.79 -2.02 -20.09
N GLY A 513 -6.56 -3.29 -20.34
CA GLY A 513 -7.42 -4.40 -19.94
C GLY A 513 -6.59 -5.45 -19.24
N SER A 514 -7.11 -6.00 -18.15
CA SER A 514 -6.47 -7.08 -17.40
C SER A 514 -7.48 -8.13 -16.97
N TYR A 515 -7.01 -9.37 -16.90
CA TYR A 515 -7.72 -10.51 -16.34
C TYR A 515 -6.80 -11.22 -15.35
N LEU A 516 -7.33 -11.57 -14.18
CA LEU A 516 -6.63 -12.31 -13.14
C LEU A 516 -7.52 -13.44 -12.63
N ASN A 517 -6.94 -14.63 -12.49
CA ASN A 517 -7.53 -15.79 -11.83
C ASN A 517 -6.63 -16.20 -10.66
N VAL A 518 -7.22 -16.44 -9.50
CA VAL A 518 -6.54 -17.00 -8.32
C VAL A 518 -7.29 -18.28 -7.93
N ASP A 519 -6.59 -19.38 -7.89
CA ASP A 519 -7.07 -20.69 -7.46
C ASP A 519 -6.56 -21.00 -6.05
N ASP A 520 -7.29 -21.85 -5.31
CA ASP A 520 -6.97 -22.28 -3.95
C ASP A 520 -6.80 -21.12 -2.96
N ARG A 521 -7.60 -20.06 -3.15
CA ARG A 521 -7.54 -18.87 -2.32
C ARG A 521 -7.81 -19.21 -0.86
N ILE A 522 -6.94 -18.75 0.04
CA ILE A 522 -7.07 -18.94 1.48
C ILE A 522 -8.10 -17.96 2.04
N GLY A 523 -8.95 -18.45 2.90
CA GLY A 523 -9.93 -17.65 3.63
C GLY A 523 -10.31 -18.30 4.95
N MET A 524 -10.80 -17.48 5.87
CA MET A 524 -11.38 -17.94 7.13
C MET A 524 -12.80 -18.43 6.86
N ALA A 525 -13.14 -19.62 7.32
CA ALA A 525 -14.47 -20.21 7.16
C ALA A 525 -14.91 -20.96 8.41
N LEU A 526 -16.21 -21.02 8.63
CA LEU A 526 -16.82 -21.92 9.62
C LEU A 526 -16.57 -23.36 9.19
N VAL A 527 -15.85 -24.12 10.03
CA VAL A 527 -15.53 -25.53 9.75
C VAL A 527 -16.40 -26.48 10.56
N ARG A 528 -16.82 -26.11 11.76
CA ARG A 528 -17.74 -26.88 12.59
C ARG A 528 -18.27 -26.06 13.77
N PHE A 529 -19.27 -26.60 14.43
CA PHE A 529 -19.65 -26.19 15.78
C PHE A 529 -19.01 -27.11 16.79
N ASN A 530 -18.45 -26.55 17.87
CA ASN A 530 -17.86 -27.30 18.96
C ASN A 530 -18.93 -28.22 19.59
N PRO A 531 -18.71 -29.52 19.63
CA PRO A 531 -19.75 -30.46 20.11
C PRO A 531 -20.09 -30.31 21.59
N ASP A 532 -19.18 -29.76 22.41
CA ASP A 532 -19.34 -29.63 23.84
C ASP A 532 -19.99 -28.28 24.23
N THR A 533 -19.66 -27.21 23.52
CA THR A 533 -20.08 -25.83 23.84
C THR A 533 -21.14 -25.29 22.91
N GLY A 534 -21.30 -25.86 21.71
CA GLY A 534 -22.12 -25.32 20.63
C GLY A 534 -21.52 -24.09 19.93
N ASN A 535 -20.33 -23.68 20.32
CA ASN A 535 -19.68 -22.49 19.76
C ASN A 535 -19.13 -22.73 18.34
N PRO A 536 -19.18 -21.75 17.45
CA PRO A 536 -18.64 -21.87 16.10
C PRO A 536 -17.11 -21.88 16.11
N GLU A 537 -16.53 -22.79 15.34
CA GLU A 537 -15.10 -22.90 15.11
C GLU A 537 -14.78 -22.50 13.68
N TYR A 538 -13.95 -21.46 13.53
CA TYR A 538 -13.46 -20.93 12.26
C TYR A 538 -12.00 -21.33 12.06
N GLN A 539 -11.67 -21.67 10.81
CA GLN A 539 -10.30 -22.04 10.45
C GLN A 539 -9.94 -21.47 9.08
N TYR A 540 -8.67 -21.15 8.88
CA TYR A 540 -8.15 -20.84 7.55
C TYR A 540 -8.12 -22.11 6.70
N ILE A 541 -8.73 -22.07 5.51
CA ILE A 541 -8.78 -23.16 4.55
C ILE A 541 -8.62 -22.63 3.12
N ASN A 542 -8.19 -23.49 2.19
CA ASN A 542 -8.17 -23.17 0.76
C ASN A 542 -9.60 -23.40 0.20
N ILE A 543 -10.41 -22.36 0.13
CA ILE A 543 -11.86 -22.50 -0.07
C ILE A 543 -12.41 -21.82 -1.31
N SER A 544 -11.65 -20.97 -1.97
CA SER A 544 -12.27 -20.10 -2.97
C SER A 544 -11.45 -19.96 -4.25
N LYS A 545 -12.18 -19.60 -5.30
CA LYS A 545 -11.63 -19.11 -6.56
C LYS A 545 -11.97 -17.65 -6.71
N TYR A 546 -11.03 -16.88 -7.19
CA TYR A 546 -11.21 -15.47 -7.46
C TYR A 546 -10.86 -15.17 -8.91
N LYS A 547 -11.77 -14.53 -9.61
CA LYS A 547 -11.56 -14.06 -10.99
C LYS A 547 -11.85 -12.58 -11.05
N MET A 548 -11.00 -11.86 -11.72
CA MET A 548 -11.16 -10.42 -11.92
C MET A 548 -10.81 -10.07 -13.37
N TRP A 549 -11.57 -9.17 -13.95
CA TRP A 549 -11.14 -8.44 -15.11
C TRP A 549 -11.39 -6.94 -14.91
N ASN A 550 -10.53 -6.13 -15.49
CA ASN A 550 -10.54 -4.69 -15.38
C ASN A 550 -10.34 -4.08 -16.76
N PHE A 551 -11.15 -3.06 -17.08
CA PHE A 551 -10.91 -2.17 -18.19
C PHE A 551 -10.76 -0.77 -17.67
N SER A 552 -9.64 -0.13 -17.99
CA SER A 552 -9.33 1.21 -17.50
C SER A 552 -8.80 2.13 -18.61
N THR A 553 -9.05 3.42 -18.42
CA THR A 553 -8.42 4.48 -19.20
C THR A 553 -7.75 5.47 -18.27
N MET A 554 -6.56 5.89 -18.63
CA MET A 554 -5.80 6.93 -17.93
C MET A 554 -5.34 7.98 -18.94
N ASN A 555 -5.66 9.22 -18.67
CA ASN A 555 -5.42 10.33 -19.57
C ASN A 555 -4.71 11.44 -18.83
N GLN A 556 -3.65 11.98 -19.41
CA GLN A 556 -2.93 13.13 -18.89
C GLN A 556 -2.88 14.22 -19.95
N LEU A 557 -3.38 15.37 -19.59
CA LEU A 557 -3.27 16.60 -20.37
C LEU A 557 -2.24 17.51 -19.70
N ARG A 558 -1.25 17.95 -20.45
CA ARG A 558 -0.21 18.86 -19.94
C ARG A 558 0.04 20.00 -20.89
N LYS A 559 0.07 21.21 -20.34
CA LYS A 559 0.49 22.40 -21.07
C LYS A 559 1.21 23.36 -20.11
N GLU A 560 2.49 23.63 -20.35
CA GLU A 560 3.31 24.54 -19.54
C GLU A 560 3.15 24.27 -18.02
N ASN A 561 2.45 25.15 -17.32
CA ASN A 561 2.23 25.14 -15.88
C ASN A 561 0.97 24.38 -15.44
N PHE A 562 0.22 23.80 -16.39
CA PHE A 562 -1.03 23.08 -16.12
C PHE A 562 -0.85 21.59 -16.40
N THR A 563 -1.29 20.78 -15.46
CA THR A 563 -1.40 19.33 -15.61
C THR A 563 -2.79 18.91 -15.15
N PHE A 564 -3.47 18.10 -15.95
CA PHE A 564 -4.74 17.47 -15.61
C PHE A 564 -4.65 15.99 -15.89
N ASN A 565 -5.02 15.17 -14.91
CA ASN A 565 -5.10 13.73 -15.05
C ASN A 565 -6.56 13.29 -14.87
N PHE A 566 -6.98 12.30 -15.64
CA PHE A 566 -8.29 11.68 -15.55
C PHE A 566 -8.17 10.19 -15.78
N GLY A 567 -8.77 9.41 -14.89
CA GLY A 567 -8.83 7.97 -14.97
C GLY A 567 -10.25 7.45 -14.74
N ALA A 568 -10.61 6.38 -15.43
CA ALA A 568 -11.84 5.63 -15.20
C ALA A 568 -11.59 4.14 -15.34
N ALA A 569 -12.21 3.32 -14.51
CA ALA A 569 -12.10 1.86 -14.54
C ALA A 569 -13.44 1.19 -14.32
N LEU A 570 -13.67 0.11 -15.05
CA LEU A 570 -14.75 -0.84 -14.83
C LEU A 570 -14.11 -2.16 -14.40
N ILE A 571 -14.44 -2.60 -13.19
CA ILE A 571 -13.89 -3.81 -12.58
C ILE A 571 -15.02 -4.81 -12.41
N GLY A 572 -14.82 -6.04 -12.86
CA GLY A 572 -15.72 -7.18 -12.62
C GLY A 572 -15.01 -8.20 -11.74
N ILE A 573 -15.61 -8.58 -10.62
CA ILE A 573 -15.08 -9.57 -9.68
C ILE A 573 -16.06 -10.72 -9.57
N SER A 574 -15.56 -11.95 -9.70
CA SER A 574 -16.27 -13.19 -9.41
C SER A 574 -15.50 -13.90 -8.31
N GLN A 575 -16.17 -14.20 -7.22
CA GLN A 575 -15.60 -14.95 -6.10
C GLN A 575 -16.49 -16.14 -5.79
N LYS A 576 -15.99 -17.33 -6.03
CA LYS A 576 -16.66 -18.57 -5.65
C LYS A 576 -16.07 -19.05 -4.32
N ILE A 577 -16.92 -19.11 -3.30
CA ILE A 577 -16.57 -19.58 -1.97
C ILE A 577 -17.35 -20.89 -1.73
N GLU A 578 -16.64 -21.93 -1.38
CA GLU A 578 -17.22 -23.24 -1.05
C GLU A 578 -16.69 -23.66 0.32
N ASN A 579 -17.55 -23.70 1.34
CA ASN A 579 -17.22 -24.33 2.61
C ASN A 579 -17.96 -25.68 2.71
N LEU A 580 -17.84 -26.36 3.85
CA LEU A 580 -18.47 -27.67 4.08
C LEU A 580 -20.01 -27.63 4.05
N VAL A 581 -20.61 -26.45 4.19
CA VAL A 581 -22.05 -26.26 4.37
C VAL A 581 -22.67 -25.52 3.18
N PHE A 582 -22.01 -24.50 2.61
CA PHE A 582 -22.56 -23.59 1.62
C PHE A 582 -21.62 -23.36 0.44
N SER A 583 -22.19 -23.01 -0.70
CA SER A 583 -21.46 -22.52 -1.88
C SER A 583 -22.06 -21.20 -2.35
N SER A 584 -21.19 -20.22 -2.67
CA SER A 584 -21.63 -18.96 -3.26
C SER A 584 -21.87 -19.09 -4.78
N ASP A 585 -22.59 -18.14 -5.34
CA ASP A 585 -22.69 -17.91 -6.79
C ASP A 585 -21.32 -17.44 -7.34
N ASP A 586 -21.01 -17.78 -8.59
CA ASP A 586 -19.77 -17.41 -9.29
C ASP A 586 -19.95 -16.27 -10.31
N ARG A 587 -21.08 -15.56 -10.28
CA ARG A 587 -21.35 -14.42 -11.18
C ARG A 587 -20.37 -13.27 -10.96
N PHE A 588 -20.11 -12.51 -12.01
CA PHE A 588 -19.34 -11.29 -11.92
C PHE A 588 -20.15 -10.13 -11.33
N LEU A 589 -19.58 -9.50 -10.32
CA LEU A 589 -20.07 -8.28 -9.66
C LEU A 589 -19.24 -7.09 -10.15
N TYR A 590 -19.90 -6.00 -10.53
CA TYR A 590 -19.27 -4.88 -11.24
C TYR A 590 -19.16 -3.64 -10.36
N SER A 591 -18.00 -2.97 -10.41
CA SER A 591 -17.73 -1.68 -9.81
C SER A 591 -17.16 -0.72 -10.84
N PHE A 592 -17.54 0.54 -10.75
CA PHE A 592 -17.02 1.61 -11.61
C PHE A 592 -16.28 2.64 -10.74
N ASN A 593 -15.00 2.87 -11.03
CA ASN A 593 -14.16 3.83 -10.32
C ASN A 593 -13.74 4.95 -11.24
N LEU A 594 -13.54 6.14 -10.65
CA LEU A 594 -13.08 7.30 -11.38
C LEU A 594 -12.13 8.11 -10.50
N ASN A 595 -11.07 8.67 -11.11
CA ASN A 595 -10.25 9.69 -10.45
C ASN A 595 -9.96 10.84 -11.40
N ALA A 596 -9.79 12.03 -10.84
CA ALA A 596 -9.35 13.22 -11.56
C ALA A 596 -8.44 14.04 -10.67
N SER A 597 -7.39 14.60 -11.23
CA SER A 597 -6.54 15.54 -10.51
C SER A 597 -6.09 16.67 -11.42
N PHE A 598 -5.90 17.84 -10.86
CA PHE A 598 -5.28 18.95 -11.57
C PHE A 598 -4.21 19.60 -10.71
N SER A 599 -3.24 20.22 -11.37
CA SER A 599 -2.25 21.07 -10.74
C SER A 599 -1.95 22.23 -11.68
N TYR A 600 -1.98 23.45 -11.14
CA TYR A 600 -1.68 24.67 -11.87
C TYR A 600 -0.68 25.53 -11.11
N THR A 601 0.45 25.82 -11.73
CA THR A 601 1.44 26.75 -11.18
C THR A 601 1.16 28.16 -11.72
N LEU A 602 0.79 29.09 -10.87
CA LEU A 602 0.66 30.50 -11.18
C LEU A 602 2.05 31.09 -11.49
N PRO A 603 2.36 31.45 -12.75
CA PRO A 603 3.75 31.73 -13.16
C PRO A 603 4.38 32.92 -12.41
N LYS A 604 3.57 33.95 -12.15
CA LYS A 604 4.03 35.20 -11.52
C LYS A 604 4.40 35.02 -10.04
N TRP A 605 3.66 34.19 -9.33
CA TRP A 605 3.82 33.99 -7.89
C TRP A 605 4.44 32.66 -7.52
N LYS A 606 4.61 31.75 -8.51
CA LYS A 606 5.02 30.35 -8.30
C LYS A 606 4.13 29.60 -7.30
N THR A 607 2.90 30.07 -7.10
CA THR A 607 1.90 29.40 -6.29
C THR A 607 1.36 28.19 -7.05
N ILE A 608 1.27 27.05 -6.40
CA ILE A 608 0.72 25.82 -6.98
C ILE A 608 -0.63 25.58 -6.34
N VAL A 609 -1.66 25.46 -7.17
CA VAL A 609 -3.01 25.06 -6.77
C VAL A 609 -3.26 23.66 -7.28
N SER A 610 -3.66 22.76 -6.42
CA SER A 610 -3.93 21.36 -6.77
C SER A 610 -5.28 20.90 -6.24
N GLY A 611 -5.92 20.00 -6.98
CA GLY A 611 -7.17 19.36 -6.55
C GLY A 611 -7.18 17.90 -6.98
N TYR A 612 -7.79 17.04 -6.17
CA TYR A 612 -7.82 15.59 -6.34
C TYR A 612 -9.23 15.09 -6.02
N TYR A 613 -9.84 14.44 -6.97
CA TYR A 613 -11.14 13.83 -6.84
C TYR A 613 -11.09 12.35 -7.13
N LYS A 614 -11.77 11.55 -6.31
CA LYS A 614 -11.94 10.12 -6.51
C LYS A 614 -13.38 9.71 -6.24
N TYR A 615 -13.92 8.91 -7.12
CA TYR A 615 -15.16 8.19 -6.95
C TYR A 615 -14.85 6.69 -6.88
N ASN A 616 -15.12 6.08 -5.75
CA ASN A 616 -15.15 4.64 -5.58
C ASN A 616 -16.58 4.18 -5.80
N GLY A 617 -16.79 3.35 -6.80
CA GLY A 617 -18.08 2.74 -7.06
C GLY A 617 -18.48 1.76 -5.96
N LYS A 618 -19.71 1.31 -5.99
CA LYS A 618 -20.16 0.27 -5.06
C LYS A 618 -19.28 -0.97 -5.16
N THR A 619 -18.95 -1.56 -4.04
CA THR A 619 -18.29 -2.86 -3.98
C THR A 619 -19.28 -3.90 -3.49
N GLN A 620 -19.18 -5.09 -4.05
CA GLN A 620 -20.09 -6.21 -3.74
C GLN A 620 -19.25 -7.44 -3.44
N GLN A 621 -19.66 -8.22 -2.45
CA GLN A 621 -19.01 -9.46 -2.07
C GLN A 621 -20.03 -10.44 -1.51
N PHE A 622 -19.74 -11.73 -1.59
CA PHE A 622 -20.48 -12.74 -0.86
C PHE A 622 -19.94 -12.86 0.55
N ILE A 623 -20.84 -12.82 1.53
CA ILE A 623 -20.54 -13.04 2.95
C ILE A 623 -21.37 -14.20 3.47
N GLU A 624 -20.90 -14.84 4.52
CA GLU A 624 -21.62 -15.95 5.13
C GLU A 624 -22.89 -15.45 5.84
N GLY A 625 -24.02 -16.03 5.49
CA GLY A 625 -25.31 -15.81 6.15
C GLY A 625 -25.69 -17.03 7.01
N THR A 626 -26.86 -17.01 7.63
CA THR A 626 -27.35 -18.09 8.51
C THR A 626 -27.58 -19.42 7.80
N SER A 627 -27.91 -19.40 6.51
CA SER A 627 -28.29 -20.59 5.74
C SER A 627 -27.71 -20.64 4.33
N SER A 628 -26.99 -19.62 3.91
CA SER A 628 -26.34 -19.53 2.59
C SER A 628 -25.41 -18.31 2.56
N TYR A 629 -24.55 -18.23 1.54
CA TYR A 629 -23.86 -16.97 1.22
C TYR A 629 -24.87 -15.93 0.73
N ILE A 630 -24.79 -14.72 1.29
CA ILE A 630 -25.62 -13.58 0.91
C ILE A 630 -24.76 -12.51 0.23
N LEU A 631 -25.38 -11.74 -0.66
CA LEU A 631 -24.71 -10.62 -1.30
C LEU A 631 -24.67 -9.41 -0.34
N SER A 632 -23.46 -8.98 0.02
CA SER A 632 -23.20 -7.74 0.72
C SER A 632 -22.77 -6.67 -0.27
N GLU A 633 -23.28 -5.46 -0.11
CA GLU A 633 -22.96 -4.31 -0.94
C GLU A 633 -22.51 -3.15 -0.05
N VAL A 634 -21.33 -2.61 -0.30
CA VAL A 634 -20.84 -1.35 0.28
C VAL A 634 -21.17 -0.23 -0.70
N ALA A 635 -21.85 0.80 -0.20
CA ALA A 635 -22.29 1.94 -1.01
C ALA A 635 -21.10 2.73 -1.61
N PRO A 636 -21.30 3.41 -2.75
CA PRO A 636 -20.25 4.20 -3.37
C PRO A 636 -19.86 5.41 -2.52
N SER A 637 -18.61 5.85 -2.65
CA SER A 637 -18.09 7.02 -1.96
C SER A 637 -17.39 8.00 -2.90
N ASN A 638 -17.38 9.28 -2.50
CA ASN A 638 -16.69 10.34 -3.18
C ASN A 638 -15.62 10.93 -2.27
N TRP A 639 -14.47 11.29 -2.81
CA TRP A 639 -13.39 11.92 -2.09
C TRP A 639 -12.88 13.14 -2.83
N LEU A 640 -12.69 14.25 -2.13
CA LEU A 640 -12.17 15.49 -2.71
C LEU A 640 -11.15 16.12 -1.77
N ASP A 641 -9.91 16.31 -2.25
CA ASP A 641 -8.86 17.05 -1.56
C ASP A 641 -8.43 18.25 -2.39
N ALA A 642 -7.97 19.30 -1.73
CA ALA A 642 -7.41 20.47 -2.39
C ALA A 642 -6.27 21.07 -1.59
N SER A 643 -5.30 21.68 -2.29
CA SER A 643 -4.16 22.34 -1.67
C SER A 643 -3.70 23.56 -2.43
N ILE A 644 -3.11 24.50 -1.67
CA ILE A 644 -2.40 25.66 -2.19
C ILE A 644 -1.01 25.65 -1.56
N ARG A 645 0.04 25.64 -2.40
CA ARG A 645 1.44 25.66 -1.98
C ARG A 645 2.15 26.88 -2.52
N GLN A 646 2.82 27.60 -1.66
CA GLN A 646 3.55 28.83 -1.98
C GLN A 646 4.97 28.76 -1.44
N ASN A 647 5.95 29.05 -2.32
CA ASN A 647 7.34 29.20 -1.93
C ASN A 647 7.72 30.67 -1.77
N PHE A 648 8.55 30.94 -0.76
CA PHE A 648 9.04 32.27 -0.41
C PHE A 648 10.58 32.27 -0.31
N PHE A 649 11.19 33.46 -0.35
CA PHE A 649 12.62 33.67 -0.10
C PHE A 649 13.54 32.71 -0.91
N LYS A 650 13.37 32.69 -2.23
CA LYS A 650 14.14 31.81 -3.16
C LYS A 650 14.00 30.33 -2.82
N ASP A 651 12.77 29.90 -2.50
CA ASP A 651 12.38 28.52 -2.19
C ASP A 651 12.90 27.99 -0.84
N HIS A 652 13.42 28.89 0.05
CA HIS A 652 13.83 28.49 1.40
C HIS A 652 12.65 28.24 2.34
N PHE A 653 11.54 28.97 2.19
CA PHE A 653 10.32 28.77 2.94
C PHE A 653 9.19 28.29 2.02
N GLU A 654 8.47 27.29 2.47
CA GLU A 654 7.28 26.77 1.81
C GLU A 654 6.13 26.78 2.80
N VAL A 655 4.98 27.30 2.37
CA VAL A 655 3.72 27.23 3.07
C VAL A 655 2.76 26.43 2.23
N THR A 656 2.20 25.37 2.79
CA THR A 656 1.14 24.59 2.14
C THR A 656 -0.09 24.59 3.06
N ALA A 657 -1.21 25.06 2.54
CA ALA A 657 -2.51 24.98 3.19
C ALA A 657 -3.46 24.13 2.33
N GLY A 658 -4.32 23.37 2.95
CA GLY A 658 -5.27 22.55 2.21
C GLY A 658 -6.36 21.94 3.07
N ALA A 659 -7.20 21.19 2.40
CA ALA A 659 -8.29 20.45 3.02
C ALA A 659 -8.33 19.02 2.44
N ARG A 660 -8.52 18.04 3.31
CA ARG A 660 -8.75 16.64 2.96
C ARG A 660 -10.21 16.31 3.18
N ASN A 661 -10.72 15.40 2.36
CA ASN A 661 -12.10 14.94 2.46
C ASN A 661 -13.11 16.10 2.54
N ILE A 662 -13.01 17.07 1.62
CA ILE A 662 -13.84 18.29 1.58
C ILE A 662 -15.33 17.94 1.55
N LEU A 663 -15.69 16.79 0.99
CA LEU A 663 -17.07 16.30 0.90
C LEU A 663 -17.57 15.71 2.23
N ASP A 664 -16.72 15.61 3.25
CA ASP A 664 -17.04 15.20 4.61
C ASP A 664 -17.63 13.78 4.71
N VAL A 665 -17.09 12.85 3.94
CA VAL A 665 -17.52 11.45 3.94
C VAL A 665 -16.88 10.74 5.13
N THR A 666 -17.68 10.37 6.13
CA THR A 666 -17.22 9.61 7.31
C THR A 666 -17.53 8.13 7.18
N ASN A 667 -18.75 7.79 6.79
CA ASN A 667 -19.24 6.42 6.71
C ASN A 667 -19.94 6.17 5.38
N VAL A 668 -20.00 4.91 4.99
CA VAL A 668 -20.87 4.40 3.92
C VAL A 668 -21.69 3.24 4.43
N THR A 669 -22.91 3.09 3.92
CA THR A 669 -23.77 1.97 4.31
C THR A 669 -23.29 0.67 3.68
N GLN A 670 -23.38 -0.42 4.45
CA GLN A 670 -23.19 -1.78 3.99
C GLN A 670 -24.49 -2.53 4.17
N THR A 671 -24.98 -3.15 3.07
CA THR A 671 -26.14 -4.03 3.12
C THR A 671 -25.70 -5.50 3.25
N GLY A 672 -26.56 -6.35 3.76
CA GLY A 672 -26.25 -7.77 3.93
C GLY A 672 -25.11 -7.94 4.93
N THR A 673 -25.38 -7.83 6.21
CA THR A 673 -24.42 -8.12 7.26
C THR A 673 -24.43 -9.60 7.59
N ALA A 674 -23.26 -10.18 7.86
CA ALA A 674 -23.17 -11.59 8.28
C ALA A 674 -23.91 -11.79 9.61
N SER A 675 -24.86 -12.70 9.65
CA SER A 675 -25.64 -12.97 10.84
C SER A 675 -25.26 -14.28 11.55
N ALA A 676 -24.13 -14.87 11.17
CA ALA A 676 -23.68 -16.15 11.75
C ALA A 676 -23.52 -16.14 13.26
N ALA A 677 -23.45 -14.96 13.87
CA ALA A 677 -23.28 -14.79 15.32
C ALA A 677 -24.39 -14.00 16.02
N GLY A 678 -25.54 -13.74 15.37
CA GLY A 678 -26.65 -13.02 16.03
C GLY A 678 -26.44 -11.52 16.26
N HIS A 679 -25.35 -10.93 15.77
CA HIS A 679 -24.97 -9.52 15.96
C HIS A 679 -25.16 -8.67 14.69
N ALA A 680 -26.16 -8.96 13.88
CA ALA A 680 -26.42 -8.23 12.63
C ALA A 680 -27.09 -6.89 12.93
N GLY A 681 -26.33 -5.81 12.84
CA GLY A 681 -26.84 -4.45 12.64
C GLY A 681 -26.68 -4.02 11.17
N PRO A 682 -27.39 -3.01 10.67
CA PRO A 682 -27.04 -2.40 9.41
C PRO A 682 -25.59 -1.89 9.52
N GLY A 683 -24.70 -2.49 8.72
CA GLY A 683 -23.29 -2.17 8.80
C GLY A 683 -23.05 -0.77 8.22
N GLU A 684 -22.41 0.09 8.98
CA GLU A 684 -21.71 1.25 8.47
C GLU A 684 -20.22 0.91 8.37
N VAL A 685 -19.62 1.17 7.22
CA VAL A 685 -18.18 1.10 7.04
C VAL A 685 -17.62 2.50 7.21
N MET A 686 -16.81 2.69 8.24
CA MET A 686 -16.12 3.95 8.46
C MET A 686 -14.98 4.10 7.44
N LEU A 687 -14.95 5.21 6.73
CA LEU A 687 -13.94 5.53 5.72
C LEU A 687 -12.93 6.59 6.19
N ALA A 688 -13.35 7.51 7.06
CA ALA A 688 -12.52 8.59 7.56
C ALA A 688 -13.10 9.21 8.83
N TYR A 689 -12.32 10.05 9.50
CA TYR A 689 -12.77 10.90 10.61
C TYR A 689 -13.42 12.21 10.15
N GLY A 690 -13.81 12.33 8.88
CA GLY A 690 -14.45 13.50 8.32
C GLY A 690 -13.47 14.45 7.64
N ARG A 691 -13.91 15.71 7.45
CA ARG A 691 -13.14 16.77 6.80
C ARG A 691 -12.03 17.25 7.73
N SER A 692 -10.84 17.46 7.18
CA SER A 692 -9.75 18.09 7.90
C SER A 692 -9.13 19.23 7.10
N TYR A 693 -8.62 20.25 7.81
CA TYR A 693 -7.87 21.35 7.26
C TYR A 693 -6.46 21.29 7.82
N TYR A 694 -5.45 21.51 6.97
CA TYR A 694 -4.07 21.48 7.40
C TYR A 694 -3.30 22.71 6.97
N LEU A 695 -2.28 23.04 7.78
CA LEU A 695 -1.27 24.05 7.50
C LEU A 695 0.11 23.43 7.73
N LYS A 696 0.93 23.43 6.68
CA LYS A 696 2.34 22.97 6.72
C LYS A 696 3.26 24.14 6.47
N LEU A 697 4.23 24.32 7.35
CA LEU A 697 5.31 25.27 7.22
C LEU A 697 6.62 24.50 7.06
N ALA A 698 7.31 24.68 5.95
CA ALA A 698 8.58 23.99 5.69
C ALA A 698 9.72 24.98 5.45
N TYR A 699 10.89 24.62 5.93
CA TYR A 699 12.15 25.32 5.69
C TYR A 699 13.11 24.40 4.94
N ASN A 700 13.62 24.89 3.82
CA ASN A 700 14.54 24.17 2.94
C ASN A 700 15.80 25.02 2.73
N LEU A 701 16.92 24.61 3.30
CA LEU A 701 18.23 25.21 3.07
C LEU A 701 19.07 24.26 2.24
N ASN A 702 19.57 24.77 1.11
CA ASN A 702 20.40 24.02 0.16
C ASN A 702 21.64 24.86 -0.15
N LEU A 703 22.84 24.39 0.25
CA LEU A 703 24.13 25.06 0.13
C LEU A 703 25.10 24.32 -0.78
#